data_7093973d76fa4821cd71e951f6f23354
#
_entry.id   7093973d76fa4821cd71e951f6f23354
#
_cell.length_a   1.000
_cell.length_b   1.000
_cell.length_c   1.000
_cell.angle_alpha   90.00
_cell.angle_beta   90.00
_cell.angle_gamma   90.00
#
_symmetry.space_group_name_H-M   'P 1'
#
loop_
_entity.id
_entity.type
_entity.pdbx_description
1 polymer ?
#
loop_
_entity_poly.entity_id
_entity_poly.type
_entity_poly.pdbx_seq_one_letter_code
_entity_poly.pdbx_strand_id
1 'polypeptide(L)'
;MIDQPTIDRITDAAQIQDVVGDYVTLCKRGVNLLGLCPFHNEKTPSFTVSPAKGIFKCFGCGKGGNSVHFIMEHEQISYYEALKYLAKKYNIEVQERELSDEEMAVRNDRESMFLVNDFAQKHFSHTLHNHIDGKSIGLSYFRERGFRDDIIAKFQLGYSLDQRDAFTQSAIKAGYNKDYLIKTGLTLEGDNNYLGDRFRGRVMFPVHSLSGKVVAFGGRILKKDDKMAKYVNSPESEIYHKSNELYGIYFAKQAIVKQDRCFLVEGYTDVISMHQSGIENVVASSGTSLTPGQIRLIHRFTENVTVIYDGDAAGIKASIRGIDLLLEEGLNIKVLLLPDGDDPDSFARKTNASDFIEYVNQNASDFIRFKTNLLLADAGNDPVKRAGLVLDIVRSIAIIPNSAIRGEYVKDCSTLLNVDEQMLYYEINKLKSTEQEKIATRRQTETTNTPSNEESDSIVTRITSSSKFEAQERNILQVLVKYGESALYHTEEEPPRPVSVGDYIISELDQDNIVFGNAIHALMIEEYKIHHTLENFAAERFFLYHPNGQISILAADLISEKYTLSRIHSKIKKVESDLDRLIELVPRVVFEFKNSLILDLIKQKLLSLKAAGESKNNALVDQIMEEMKQLDEVKKQLSKKLGERIIIKL
;
A
#
# COMPACT_ATOMS: atom_id res chain seq x y z
N MET A 1 -19.63 -5.50 -16.55
CA MET A 1 -19.51 -5.74 -15.07
C MET A 1 -20.38 -6.94 -14.72
N ILE A 2 -20.03 -7.70 -13.69
CA ILE A 2 -20.94 -8.73 -13.18
C ILE A 2 -22.19 -8.02 -12.67
N ASP A 3 -23.36 -8.54 -13.00
CA ASP A 3 -24.62 -7.95 -12.56
C ASP A 3 -24.80 -8.09 -11.03
N GLN A 4 -25.56 -7.21 -10.40
CA GLN A 4 -25.71 -7.17 -8.96
C GLN A 4 -26.28 -8.49 -8.38
N PRO A 5 -27.29 -9.13 -8.99
CA PRO A 5 -27.77 -10.43 -8.52
C PRO A 5 -26.70 -11.53 -8.55
N THR A 6 -25.79 -11.50 -9.52
CA THR A 6 -24.66 -12.44 -9.56
C THR A 6 -23.60 -12.12 -8.50
N ILE A 7 -23.30 -10.82 -8.28
CA ILE A 7 -22.42 -10.40 -7.17
C ILE A 7 -22.99 -10.87 -5.84
N ASP A 8 -24.29 -10.68 -5.62
CA ASP A 8 -24.96 -11.12 -4.40
C ASP A 8 -24.86 -12.64 -4.20
N ARG A 9 -25.10 -13.44 -5.27
CA ARG A 9 -24.93 -14.91 -5.20
C ARG A 9 -23.49 -15.32 -4.88
N ILE A 10 -22.50 -14.65 -5.48
CA ILE A 10 -21.08 -14.92 -5.22
C ILE A 10 -20.73 -14.61 -3.78
N THR A 11 -21.15 -13.44 -3.29
CA THR A 11 -20.83 -12.99 -1.92
C THR A 11 -21.56 -13.79 -0.86
N ASP A 12 -22.79 -14.22 -1.11
CA ASP A 12 -23.55 -15.08 -0.21
C ASP A 12 -22.95 -16.50 -0.13
N ALA A 13 -22.44 -17.03 -1.25
CA ALA A 13 -21.74 -18.32 -1.28
C ALA A 13 -20.33 -18.24 -0.67
N ALA A 14 -19.62 -17.13 -0.85
CA ALA A 14 -18.25 -16.94 -0.42
C ALA A 14 -18.17 -16.53 1.06
N GLN A 15 -18.56 -17.44 1.96
CA GLN A 15 -18.49 -17.19 3.39
C GLN A 15 -17.06 -16.85 3.81
N ILE A 16 -16.90 -15.75 4.57
CA ILE A 16 -15.57 -15.24 4.94
C ILE A 16 -14.69 -16.26 5.66
N GLN A 17 -15.26 -17.07 6.51
CA GLN A 17 -14.55 -18.11 7.25
C GLN A 17 -13.97 -19.19 6.33
N ASP A 18 -14.70 -19.57 5.28
CA ASP A 18 -14.30 -20.60 4.33
C ASP A 18 -13.24 -20.07 3.36
N VAL A 19 -13.43 -18.84 2.88
CA VAL A 19 -12.48 -18.17 1.99
C VAL A 19 -11.14 -17.92 2.70
N VAL A 20 -11.16 -17.40 3.92
CA VAL A 20 -9.95 -17.15 4.70
C VAL A 20 -9.32 -18.46 5.19
N GLY A 21 -10.13 -19.44 5.53
CA GLY A 21 -9.67 -20.74 6.02
C GLY A 21 -8.79 -21.52 5.04
N ASP A 22 -8.89 -21.24 3.73
CA ASP A 22 -7.98 -21.86 2.74
C ASP A 22 -6.52 -21.38 2.88
N TYR A 23 -6.32 -20.20 3.49
CA TYR A 23 -5.01 -19.53 3.54
C TYR A 23 -4.48 -19.37 4.97
N VAL A 24 -5.38 -19.30 5.95
CA VAL A 24 -5.06 -19.01 7.35
C VAL A 24 -5.67 -20.06 8.27
N THR A 25 -4.85 -20.62 9.15
CA THR A 25 -5.36 -21.49 10.22
C THR A 25 -6.12 -20.65 11.24
N LEU A 26 -7.43 -20.87 11.32
CA LEU A 26 -8.33 -20.13 12.19
C LEU A 26 -8.72 -20.91 13.44
N CYS A 27 -8.59 -20.29 14.61
CA CYS A 27 -9.00 -20.83 15.91
C CYS A 27 -10.23 -20.07 16.45
N LYS A 28 -11.20 -20.78 16.99
CA LYS A 28 -12.43 -20.17 17.52
C LYS A 28 -12.15 -19.38 18.81
N ARG A 29 -12.57 -18.11 18.83
CA ARG A 29 -12.50 -17.24 20.00
C ARG A 29 -13.83 -16.50 20.20
N GLY A 30 -14.70 -17.07 21.04
CA GLY A 30 -16.06 -16.57 21.23
C GLY A 30 -16.91 -16.75 19.98
N VAL A 31 -17.47 -15.66 19.45
CA VAL A 31 -18.28 -15.62 18.22
C VAL A 31 -17.44 -15.43 16.96
N ASN A 32 -16.18 -15.04 17.12
CA ASN A 32 -15.24 -14.79 16.04
C ASN A 32 -14.19 -15.91 15.92
N LEU A 33 -13.46 -15.88 14.81
CA LEU A 33 -12.29 -16.73 14.58
C LEU A 33 -11.04 -15.85 14.61
N LEU A 34 -9.93 -16.38 15.11
CA LEU A 34 -8.67 -15.69 15.25
C LEU A 34 -7.56 -16.49 14.58
N GLY A 35 -6.67 -15.83 13.84
CA GLY A 35 -5.52 -16.42 13.19
C GLY A 35 -4.35 -15.47 13.11
N LEU A 36 -3.23 -15.93 12.58
CA LEU A 36 -2.10 -15.07 12.22
C LEU A 36 -2.43 -14.35 10.91
N CYS A 37 -2.08 -13.08 10.82
CA CYS A 37 -2.39 -12.26 9.65
C CYS A 37 -1.59 -12.70 8.41
N PRO A 38 -2.22 -12.93 7.26
CA PRO A 38 -1.50 -13.27 6.03
C PRO A 38 -0.90 -12.03 5.34
N PHE A 39 -1.16 -10.83 5.85
CA PHE A 39 -0.73 -9.56 5.23
C PHE A 39 0.42 -8.88 5.96
N HIS A 40 0.73 -9.29 7.19
CA HIS A 40 1.91 -8.88 7.94
C HIS A 40 2.31 -9.98 8.89
N ASN A 41 3.55 -10.00 9.29
CA ASN A 41 4.03 -11.01 10.21
C ASN A 41 3.70 -10.64 11.66
N GLU A 42 3.23 -11.61 12.44
CA GLU A 42 2.91 -11.45 13.85
C GLU A 42 3.09 -12.76 14.61
N LYS A 43 3.61 -12.67 15.82
CA LYS A 43 3.75 -13.86 16.72
C LYS A 43 2.46 -14.09 17.52
N THR A 44 1.70 -13.05 17.78
CA THR A 44 0.45 -13.10 18.53
C THR A 44 -0.70 -12.83 17.57
N PRO A 45 -1.66 -13.75 17.41
CA PRO A 45 -2.75 -13.59 16.48
C PRO A 45 -3.53 -12.28 16.71
N SER A 46 -3.59 -11.41 15.70
CA SER A 46 -4.40 -10.20 15.69
C SER A 46 -5.40 -10.14 14.53
N PHE A 47 -5.37 -11.14 13.66
CA PHE A 47 -6.26 -11.27 12.53
C PHE A 47 -7.56 -11.94 12.95
N THR A 48 -8.62 -11.17 12.96
CA THR A 48 -9.96 -11.61 13.40
C THR A 48 -10.89 -11.76 12.21
N VAL A 49 -11.58 -12.88 12.14
CA VAL A 49 -12.67 -13.14 11.17
C VAL A 49 -13.97 -13.19 11.93
N SER A 50 -14.95 -12.41 11.50
CA SER A 50 -16.30 -12.39 12.05
C SER A 50 -17.28 -13.03 11.06
N PRO A 51 -17.65 -14.32 11.24
CA PRO A 51 -18.59 -14.99 10.35
C PRO A 51 -19.97 -14.30 10.31
N ALA A 52 -20.45 -13.83 11.46
CA ALA A 52 -21.75 -13.18 11.56
C ALA A 52 -21.82 -11.84 10.81
N LYS A 53 -20.70 -11.12 10.69
CA LYS A 53 -20.61 -9.85 9.96
C LYS A 53 -20.06 -10.02 8.55
N GLY A 54 -19.59 -11.21 8.15
CA GLY A 54 -19.01 -11.47 6.84
C GLY A 54 -17.68 -10.74 6.58
N ILE A 55 -16.93 -10.36 7.63
CA ILE A 55 -15.72 -9.53 7.51
C ILE A 55 -14.50 -10.16 8.19
N PHE A 56 -13.33 -9.76 7.71
CA PHE A 56 -12.07 -9.91 8.45
C PHE A 56 -11.53 -8.54 8.86
N LYS A 57 -10.77 -8.50 9.95
CA LYS A 57 -10.03 -7.33 10.40
C LYS A 57 -8.74 -7.76 11.09
N CYS A 58 -7.62 -7.22 10.66
CA CYS A 58 -6.36 -7.32 11.39
C CYS A 58 -6.17 -6.09 12.26
N PHE A 59 -6.10 -6.27 13.59
CA PHE A 59 -5.85 -5.18 14.52
C PHE A 59 -4.36 -4.82 14.66
N GLY A 60 -3.47 -5.56 14.00
CA GLY A 60 -2.04 -5.27 13.90
C GLY A 60 -1.73 -4.30 12.76
N CYS A 61 -2.02 -4.69 11.52
CA CYS A 61 -1.71 -3.88 10.33
C CYS A 61 -2.88 -3.02 9.82
N GLY A 62 -4.07 -3.08 10.44
CA GLY A 62 -5.22 -2.29 10.05
C GLY A 62 -6.01 -2.80 8.84
N LYS A 63 -5.52 -3.80 8.08
CA LYS A 63 -6.24 -4.35 6.93
C LYS A 63 -7.56 -5.02 7.34
N GLY A 64 -8.59 -4.83 6.53
CA GLY A 64 -9.92 -5.39 6.77
C GLY A 64 -10.76 -5.36 5.49
N GLY A 65 -11.90 -6.05 5.51
CA GLY A 65 -12.81 -6.12 4.38
C GLY A 65 -13.67 -7.38 4.40
N ASN A 66 -14.35 -7.66 3.29
CA ASN A 66 -15.14 -8.85 3.06
C ASN A 66 -14.35 -9.97 2.34
N SER A 67 -15.01 -11.06 1.96
CA SER A 67 -14.39 -12.20 1.25
C SER A 67 -13.73 -11.79 -0.08
N VAL A 68 -14.37 -10.88 -0.84
CA VAL A 68 -13.84 -10.39 -2.12
C VAL A 68 -12.57 -9.58 -1.89
N HIS A 69 -12.59 -8.67 -0.91
CA HIS A 69 -11.42 -7.85 -0.55
C HIS A 69 -10.27 -8.69 0.01
N PHE A 70 -10.58 -9.77 0.73
CA PHE A 70 -9.56 -10.71 1.16
C PHE A 70 -8.80 -11.31 -0.04
N ILE A 71 -9.52 -11.78 -1.04
CA ILE A 71 -8.93 -12.33 -2.26
C ILE A 71 -8.20 -11.26 -3.07
N MET A 72 -8.77 -10.05 -3.21
CA MET A 72 -8.09 -8.93 -3.87
C MET A 72 -6.72 -8.64 -3.25
N GLU A 73 -6.68 -8.54 -1.92
CA GLU A 73 -5.46 -8.25 -1.16
C GLU A 73 -4.48 -9.42 -1.14
N HIS A 74 -4.98 -10.64 -1.04
CA HIS A 74 -4.13 -11.83 -0.96
C HIS A 74 -3.53 -12.19 -2.31
N GLU A 75 -4.34 -12.23 -3.36
CA GLU A 75 -3.91 -12.60 -4.71
C GLU A 75 -3.44 -11.39 -5.56
N GLN A 76 -3.57 -10.15 -5.05
CA GLN A 76 -3.22 -8.92 -5.77
C GLN A 76 -3.94 -8.79 -7.12
N ILE A 77 -5.23 -9.05 -7.11
CA ILE A 77 -6.10 -8.97 -8.29
C ILE A 77 -7.17 -7.91 -8.11
N SER A 78 -7.77 -7.47 -9.23
CA SER A 78 -8.85 -6.49 -9.20
C SER A 78 -10.13 -7.06 -8.57
N TYR A 79 -11.04 -6.18 -8.16
CA TYR A 79 -12.35 -6.57 -7.62
C TYR A 79 -13.13 -7.53 -8.54
N TYR A 80 -13.11 -7.25 -9.84
CA TYR A 80 -13.76 -8.08 -10.82
C TYR A 80 -13.10 -9.47 -10.97
N GLU A 81 -11.78 -9.52 -10.96
CA GLU A 81 -11.04 -10.77 -11.01
C GLU A 81 -11.26 -11.60 -9.74
N ALA A 82 -11.35 -10.95 -8.57
CA ALA A 82 -11.67 -11.61 -7.31
C ALA A 82 -13.09 -12.20 -7.33
N LEU A 83 -14.07 -11.47 -7.87
CA LEU A 83 -15.40 -12.01 -8.06
C LEU A 83 -15.41 -13.21 -9.03
N LYS A 84 -14.71 -13.16 -10.16
CA LYS A 84 -14.57 -14.30 -11.08
C LYS A 84 -13.85 -15.49 -10.42
N TYR A 85 -12.83 -15.22 -9.60
CA TYR A 85 -12.14 -16.25 -8.83
C TYR A 85 -13.10 -16.98 -7.88
N LEU A 86 -13.86 -16.22 -7.10
CA LEU A 86 -14.86 -16.77 -6.17
C LEU A 86 -16.00 -17.47 -6.92
N ALA A 87 -16.51 -16.89 -8.01
CA ALA A 87 -17.53 -17.51 -8.84
C ALA A 87 -17.07 -18.89 -9.34
N LYS A 88 -15.85 -19.01 -9.84
CA LYS A 88 -15.25 -20.28 -10.28
C LYS A 88 -15.11 -21.26 -9.11
N LYS A 89 -14.66 -20.80 -7.93
CA LYS A 89 -14.51 -21.64 -6.73
C LYS A 89 -15.86 -22.23 -6.29
N TYR A 90 -16.94 -21.46 -6.34
CA TYR A 90 -18.27 -21.86 -5.90
C TYR A 90 -19.20 -22.32 -7.02
N ASN A 91 -18.66 -22.54 -8.25
CA ASN A 91 -19.40 -22.96 -9.45
C ASN A 91 -20.61 -22.07 -9.76
N ILE A 92 -20.46 -20.76 -9.65
CA ILE A 92 -21.49 -19.79 -9.96
C ILE A 92 -21.26 -19.27 -11.38
N GLU A 93 -22.28 -19.38 -12.24
CA GLU A 93 -22.25 -18.81 -13.59
C GLU A 93 -22.33 -17.28 -13.50
N VAL A 94 -21.36 -16.61 -14.17
CA VAL A 94 -21.24 -15.14 -14.13
C VAL A 94 -22.06 -14.54 -15.26
N GLN A 95 -23.11 -13.81 -14.90
CA GLN A 95 -23.85 -12.96 -15.83
C GLN A 95 -23.23 -11.56 -15.84
N GLU A 96 -22.92 -11.06 -17.03
CA GLU A 96 -22.29 -9.75 -17.21
C GLU A 96 -23.34 -8.70 -17.59
N ARG A 97 -23.41 -7.63 -16.81
CA ARG A 97 -24.21 -6.43 -17.12
C ARG A 97 -23.46 -5.57 -18.15
N GLU A 98 -24.20 -4.94 -19.05
CA GLU A 98 -23.66 -3.86 -19.87
C GLU A 98 -23.17 -2.71 -18.97
N LEU A 99 -21.95 -2.26 -19.22
CA LEU A 99 -21.29 -1.19 -18.47
C LEU A 99 -21.72 0.18 -19.00
N SER A 100 -21.68 1.21 -18.17
CA SER A 100 -21.71 2.59 -18.66
C SER A 100 -20.45 2.89 -19.50
N ASP A 101 -20.56 3.80 -20.47
CA ASP A 101 -19.46 4.13 -21.39
C ASP A 101 -18.18 4.57 -20.66
N GLU A 102 -18.29 5.28 -19.53
CA GLU A 102 -17.15 5.73 -18.70
C GLU A 102 -16.50 4.57 -17.94
N GLU A 103 -17.29 3.69 -17.33
CA GLU A 103 -16.78 2.49 -16.64
C GLU A 103 -16.13 1.51 -17.62
N MET A 104 -16.67 1.40 -18.83
CA MET A 104 -16.06 0.62 -19.91
C MET A 104 -14.73 1.21 -20.36
N ALA A 105 -14.61 2.53 -20.45
CA ALA A 105 -13.38 3.19 -20.90
C ALA A 105 -12.21 2.92 -19.93
N VAL A 106 -12.38 3.17 -18.63
CA VAL A 106 -11.31 2.97 -17.62
C VAL A 106 -10.89 1.50 -17.52
N ARG A 107 -11.85 0.58 -17.58
CA ARG A 107 -11.57 -0.85 -17.55
C ARG A 107 -10.86 -1.31 -18.82
N ASN A 108 -11.34 -0.86 -19.97
CA ASN A 108 -10.77 -1.20 -21.26
C ASN A 108 -9.33 -0.69 -21.37
N ASP A 109 -9.00 0.47 -20.80
CA ASP A 109 -7.65 1.03 -20.79
C ASP A 109 -6.66 0.09 -20.07
N ARG A 110 -6.94 -0.32 -18.84
CA ARG A 110 -6.06 -1.26 -18.12
C ARG A 110 -5.98 -2.63 -18.79
N GLU A 111 -7.12 -3.19 -19.18
CA GLU A 111 -7.15 -4.49 -19.89
C GLU A 111 -6.38 -4.40 -21.20
N SER A 112 -6.54 -3.32 -21.95
CA SER A 112 -5.82 -3.08 -23.21
C SER A 112 -4.30 -2.99 -22.99
N MET A 113 -3.84 -2.33 -21.91
CA MET A 113 -2.41 -2.30 -21.57
C MET A 113 -1.88 -3.70 -21.23
N PHE A 114 -2.63 -4.53 -20.49
CA PHE A 114 -2.23 -5.92 -20.23
C PHE A 114 -2.16 -6.75 -21.52
N LEU A 115 -3.14 -6.59 -22.43
CA LEU A 115 -3.13 -7.28 -23.72
C LEU A 115 -1.95 -6.86 -24.60
N VAL A 116 -1.61 -5.58 -24.60
CA VAL A 116 -0.45 -5.04 -25.31
C VAL A 116 0.85 -5.62 -24.75
N ASN A 117 1.00 -5.69 -23.42
CA ASN A 117 2.18 -6.28 -22.80
C ASN A 117 2.28 -7.81 -23.02
N ASP A 118 1.16 -8.52 -22.99
CA ASP A 118 1.13 -9.96 -23.30
C ASP A 118 1.53 -10.22 -24.76
N PHE A 119 1.01 -9.41 -25.71
CA PHE A 119 1.44 -9.46 -27.09
C PHE A 119 2.94 -9.15 -27.24
N ALA A 120 3.44 -8.11 -26.57
CA ALA A 120 4.84 -7.73 -26.60
C ALA A 120 5.74 -8.86 -26.09
N GLN A 121 5.38 -9.48 -24.98
CA GLN A 121 6.12 -10.63 -24.42
C GLN A 121 6.19 -11.79 -25.44
N LYS A 122 5.04 -12.17 -26.03
CA LYS A 122 4.97 -13.23 -27.03
C LYS A 122 5.79 -12.87 -28.27
N HIS A 123 5.70 -11.63 -28.74
CA HIS A 123 6.45 -11.13 -29.88
C HIS A 123 7.98 -11.19 -29.66
N PHE A 124 8.45 -10.68 -28.51
CA PHE A 124 9.88 -10.68 -28.19
C PHE A 124 10.41 -12.11 -27.98
N SER A 125 9.64 -12.99 -27.33
CA SER A 125 10.01 -14.39 -27.19
C SER A 125 10.01 -15.13 -28.54
N HIS A 126 9.03 -14.90 -29.39
CA HIS A 126 8.98 -15.44 -30.75
C HIS A 126 10.18 -14.94 -31.57
N THR A 127 10.51 -13.66 -31.51
CA THR A 127 11.68 -13.06 -32.18
C THR A 127 12.97 -13.72 -31.70
N LEU A 128 13.13 -13.95 -30.40
CA LEU A 128 14.30 -14.62 -29.82
C LEU A 128 14.51 -16.02 -30.41
N HIS A 129 13.45 -16.80 -30.53
CA HIS A 129 13.54 -18.21 -30.93
C HIS A 129 13.44 -18.45 -32.43
N ASN A 130 12.83 -17.54 -33.22
CA ASN A 130 12.51 -17.79 -34.61
C ASN A 130 13.19 -16.84 -35.60
N HIS A 131 13.54 -15.61 -35.22
CA HIS A 131 14.25 -14.66 -36.08
C HIS A 131 15.74 -14.96 -36.12
N ILE A 132 16.42 -14.70 -37.27
CA ILE A 132 17.87 -14.93 -37.43
C ILE A 132 18.67 -14.14 -36.38
N ASP A 133 18.42 -12.84 -36.26
CA ASP A 133 19.10 -11.98 -35.26
C ASP A 133 18.76 -12.37 -33.83
N GLY A 134 17.50 -12.82 -33.59
CA GLY A 134 17.10 -13.35 -32.30
C GLY A 134 17.93 -14.53 -31.85
N LYS A 135 18.13 -15.49 -32.76
CA LYS A 135 18.95 -16.69 -32.50
C LYS A 135 20.45 -16.36 -32.37
N SER A 136 20.98 -15.60 -33.35
CA SER A 136 22.44 -15.35 -33.44
C SER A 136 22.93 -14.34 -32.40
N ILE A 137 22.11 -13.42 -31.96
CA ILE A 137 22.47 -12.36 -30.99
C ILE A 137 21.83 -12.62 -29.62
N GLY A 138 20.49 -12.65 -29.56
CA GLY A 138 19.77 -12.71 -28.31
C GLY A 138 19.90 -14.05 -27.58
N LEU A 139 19.63 -15.16 -28.27
CA LEU A 139 19.73 -16.50 -27.72
C LEU A 139 21.18 -16.91 -27.42
N SER A 140 22.14 -16.53 -28.31
CA SER A 140 23.56 -16.73 -28.05
C SER A 140 24.01 -16.03 -26.78
N TYR A 141 23.59 -14.78 -26.58
CA TYR A 141 23.89 -14.04 -25.35
C TYR A 141 23.38 -14.76 -24.07
N PHE A 142 22.15 -15.27 -24.08
CA PHE A 142 21.63 -15.99 -22.91
C PHE A 142 22.36 -17.33 -22.70
N ARG A 143 22.71 -18.06 -23.77
CA ARG A 143 23.46 -19.32 -23.70
C ARG A 143 24.91 -19.11 -23.29
N GLU A 144 25.58 -18.06 -23.75
CA GLU A 144 26.91 -17.66 -23.30
C GLU A 144 26.93 -17.31 -21.81
N ARG A 145 25.82 -16.76 -21.30
CA ARG A 145 25.62 -16.56 -19.87
C ARG A 145 25.26 -17.85 -19.10
N GLY A 146 25.16 -19.00 -19.77
CA GLY A 146 24.86 -20.28 -19.17
C GLY A 146 23.40 -20.49 -18.86
N PHE A 147 22.47 -19.67 -19.40
CA PHE A 147 21.04 -19.90 -19.19
C PHE A 147 20.53 -21.08 -20.03
N ARG A 148 19.83 -22.01 -19.38
CA ARG A 148 19.19 -23.16 -20.02
C ARG A 148 17.90 -22.73 -20.73
N ASP A 149 17.54 -23.46 -21.79
CA ASP A 149 16.35 -23.15 -22.59
C ASP A 149 15.04 -23.23 -21.77
N ASP A 150 14.96 -24.15 -20.77
CA ASP A 150 13.81 -24.23 -19.85
C ASP A 150 13.67 -22.96 -18.99
N ILE A 151 14.77 -22.37 -18.55
CA ILE A 151 14.80 -21.13 -17.76
C ILE A 151 14.48 -19.92 -18.64
N ILE A 152 15.04 -19.86 -19.85
CA ILE A 152 14.70 -18.83 -20.84
C ILE A 152 13.19 -18.81 -21.10
N ALA A 153 12.58 -20.00 -21.25
CA ALA A 153 11.14 -20.14 -21.45
C ALA A 153 10.35 -19.78 -20.16
N LYS A 154 10.81 -20.24 -18.98
CA LYS A 154 10.16 -19.97 -17.68
C LYS A 154 10.06 -18.47 -17.40
N PHE A 155 11.15 -17.73 -17.59
CA PHE A 155 11.20 -16.29 -17.41
C PHE A 155 10.70 -15.50 -18.62
N GLN A 156 10.25 -16.19 -19.69
CA GLN A 156 9.68 -15.61 -20.91
C GLN A 156 10.61 -14.59 -21.57
N LEU A 157 11.92 -14.85 -21.55
CA LEU A 157 12.92 -13.94 -22.08
C LEU A 157 12.73 -13.73 -23.59
N GLY A 158 13.15 -12.57 -24.08
CA GLY A 158 12.92 -12.18 -25.45
C GLY A 158 14.05 -11.39 -26.08
N TYR A 159 13.86 -11.02 -27.34
CA TYR A 159 14.76 -10.14 -28.09
C TYR A 159 13.96 -9.14 -28.91
N SER A 160 14.32 -7.87 -28.85
CA SER A 160 13.79 -6.81 -29.70
C SER A 160 14.81 -6.48 -30.78
N LEU A 161 14.36 -6.52 -32.05
CA LEU A 161 15.20 -6.30 -33.20
C LEU A 161 15.85 -4.91 -33.18
N ASP A 162 17.07 -4.79 -33.78
CA ASP A 162 17.73 -3.50 -33.97
C ASP A 162 17.17 -2.76 -35.19
N GLN A 163 15.86 -2.68 -35.27
CA GLN A 163 15.11 -1.92 -36.26
C GLN A 163 14.34 -0.81 -35.56
N ARG A 164 14.04 0.24 -36.28
CA ARG A 164 13.54 1.48 -35.69
C ARG A 164 12.15 1.35 -35.07
N ASP A 165 11.27 0.55 -35.70
CA ASP A 165 9.84 0.43 -35.37
C ASP A 165 9.26 -0.97 -35.63
N ALA A 166 10.10 -2.00 -35.66
CA ALA A 166 9.69 -3.37 -36.02
C ALA A 166 8.57 -3.92 -35.12
N PHE A 167 8.71 -3.77 -33.82
CA PHE A 167 7.67 -4.17 -32.86
C PHE A 167 6.41 -3.32 -33.01
N THR A 168 6.56 -1.99 -33.07
CA THR A 168 5.45 -1.05 -33.18
C THR A 168 4.60 -1.34 -34.42
N GLN A 169 5.23 -1.54 -35.59
CA GLN A 169 4.51 -1.89 -36.83
C GLN A 169 3.83 -3.26 -36.74
N SER A 170 4.47 -4.24 -36.10
CA SER A 170 3.88 -5.56 -35.88
C SER A 170 2.65 -5.47 -34.97
N ALA A 171 2.69 -4.68 -33.91
CA ALA A 171 1.58 -4.48 -32.99
C ALA A 171 0.39 -3.76 -33.66
N ILE A 172 0.67 -2.69 -34.40
CA ILE A 172 -0.39 -1.95 -35.14
C ILE A 172 -1.04 -2.86 -36.21
N LYS A 173 -0.22 -3.64 -36.92
CA LYS A 173 -0.73 -4.62 -37.91
C LYS A 173 -1.58 -5.70 -37.27
N ALA A 174 -1.30 -6.07 -36.03
CA ALA A 174 -2.09 -7.01 -35.24
C ALA A 174 -3.37 -6.38 -34.62
N GLY A 175 -3.63 -5.09 -34.89
CA GLY A 175 -4.84 -4.39 -34.45
C GLY A 175 -4.75 -3.69 -33.10
N TYR A 176 -3.55 -3.59 -32.49
CA TYR A 176 -3.37 -2.88 -31.22
C TYR A 176 -3.32 -1.37 -31.43
N ASN A 177 -4.02 -0.62 -30.54
CA ASN A 177 -4.05 0.84 -30.60
C ASN A 177 -2.69 1.42 -30.17
N LYS A 178 -2.17 2.39 -30.96
CA LYS A 178 -0.93 3.10 -30.71
C LYS A 178 -0.86 3.76 -29.33
N ASP A 179 -1.99 4.27 -28.81
CA ASP A 179 -2.03 4.99 -27.55
C ASP A 179 -1.63 4.08 -26.37
N TYR A 180 -2.07 2.82 -26.39
CA TYR A 180 -1.66 1.85 -25.36
C TYR A 180 -0.20 1.40 -25.51
N LEU A 181 0.34 1.37 -26.73
CA LEU A 181 1.76 1.13 -26.97
C LEU A 181 2.63 2.25 -26.37
N ILE A 182 2.16 3.49 -26.48
CA ILE A 182 2.82 4.67 -25.89
C ILE A 182 2.65 4.68 -24.37
N LYS A 183 1.42 4.50 -23.86
CA LYS A 183 1.12 4.47 -22.41
C LYS A 183 1.92 3.39 -21.67
N THR A 184 2.13 2.22 -22.26
CA THR A 184 2.98 1.15 -21.68
C THR A 184 4.47 1.38 -21.89
N GLY A 185 4.85 2.39 -22.66
CA GLY A 185 6.23 2.73 -22.97
C GLY A 185 6.95 1.70 -23.83
N LEU A 186 6.24 0.88 -24.59
CA LEU A 186 6.82 -0.02 -25.58
C LEU A 186 7.23 0.75 -26.84
N THR A 187 6.46 1.79 -27.17
CA THR A 187 6.66 2.69 -28.31
C THR A 187 6.94 4.10 -27.80
N LEU A 188 7.87 4.79 -28.44
CA LEU A 188 8.16 6.21 -28.24
C LEU A 188 7.55 7.01 -29.38
N GLU A 189 6.88 8.11 -29.05
CA GLU A 189 6.45 9.10 -30.01
C GLU A 189 7.49 10.22 -30.09
N GLY A 190 8.04 10.42 -31.28
CA GLY A 190 9.04 11.45 -31.58
C GLY A 190 8.41 12.64 -32.33
N ASP A 191 9.25 13.58 -32.73
CA ASP A 191 8.85 14.75 -33.54
C ASP A 191 8.12 14.29 -34.82
N ASN A 192 7.09 15.06 -35.23
CA ASN A 192 6.23 14.77 -36.39
C ASN A 192 5.40 13.48 -36.28
N ASN A 193 4.94 13.08 -35.06
CA ASN A 193 4.17 11.87 -34.80
C ASN A 193 4.85 10.56 -35.27
N TYR A 194 6.18 10.58 -35.33
CA TYR A 194 6.92 9.38 -35.66
C TYR A 194 6.94 8.41 -34.48
N LEU A 195 6.60 7.15 -34.74
CA LEU A 195 6.58 6.07 -33.75
C LEU A 195 7.84 5.20 -33.87
N GLY A 196 8.51 4.93 -32.76
CA GLY A 196 9.71 4.09 -32.71
C GLY A 196 9.74 3.16 -31.49
N ASP A 197 10.44 2.03 -31.65
CA ASP A 197 10.57 1.03 -30.59
C ASP A 197 11.51 1.52 -29.47
N ARG A 198 11.03 1.52 -28.21
CA ARG A 198 11.83 1.88 -27.03
C ARG A 198 12.99 0.91 -26.78
N PHE A 199 12.77 -0.38 -27.00
CA PHE A 199 13.70 -1.44 -26.64
C PHE A 199 14.56 -1.94 -27.80
N ARG A 200 14.76 -1.16 -28.82
CA ARG A 200 15.50 -1.52 -30.04
C ARG A 200 16.86 -2.14 -29.73
N GLY A 201 17.17 -3.31 -30.33
CA GLY A 201 18.46 -3.99 -30.24
C GLY A 201 18.79 -4.54 -28.85
N ARG A 202 17.78 -4.90 -28.06
CA ARG A 202 17.96 -5.32 -26.66
C ARG A 202 17.43 -6.72 -26.41
N VAL A 203 18.09 -7.45 -25.52
CA VAL A 203 17.50 -8.62 -24.88
C VAL A 203 16.49 -8.17 -23.83
N MET A 204 15.35 -8.87 -23.74
CA MET A 204 14.17 -8.45 -23.01
C MET A 204 13.93 -9.32 -21.79
N PHE A 205 13.64 -8.67 -20.67
CA PHE A 205 13.31 -9.26 -19.37
C PHE A 205 11.91 -8.80 -18.98
N PRO A 206 10.87 -9.66 -19.17
CA PRO A 206 9.52 -9.32 -18.74
C PRO A 206 9.41 -9.21 -17.22
N VAL A 207 8.81 -8.14 -16.73
CA VAL A 207 8.50 -7.93 -15.32
C VAL A 207 7.09 -8.42 -15.05
N HIS A 208 6.97 -9.38 -14.13
CA HIS A 208 5.68 -9.98 -13.77
C HIS A 208 5.14 -9.37 -12.49
N SER A 209 3.87 -9.02 -12.47
CA SER A 209 3.15 -8.73 -11.23
C SER A 209 3.10 -9.96 -10.32
N LEU A 210 2.67 -9.78 -9.08
CA LEU A 210 2.49 -10.88 -8.13
C LEU A 210 1.52 -11.95 -8.66
N SER A 211 0.53 -11.58 -9.48
CA SER A 211 -0.42 -12.49 -10.14
C SER A 211 0.13 -13.19 -11.39
N GLY A 212 1.33 -12.82 -11.86
CA GLY A 212 1.98 -13.42 -13.02
C GLY A 212 1.67 -12.75 -14.37
N LYS A 213 0.95 -11.63 -14.38
CA LYS A 213 0.75 -10.82 -15.59
C LYS A 213 1.99 -10.01 -15.89
N VAL A 214 2.35 -9.89 -17.16
CA VAL A 214 3.47 -9.02 -17.58
C VAL A 214 3.02 -7.55 -17.50
N VAL A 215 3.66 -6.78 -16.62
CA VAL A 215 3.34 -5.37 -16.38
C VAL A 215 4.32 -4.41 -17.02
N ALA A 216 5.56 -4.85 -17.23
CA ALA A 216 6.65 -4.01 -17.76
C ALA A 216 7.76 -4.88 -18.38
N PHE A 217 8.77 -4.20 -18.91
CA PHE A 217 9.97 -4.84 -19.45
C PHE A 217 11.24 -4.12 -19.02
N GLY A 218 12.29 -4.90 -18.78
CA GLY A 218 13.66 -4.43 -18.80
C GLY A 218 14.34 -4.82 -20.11
N GLY A 219 15.15 -3.95 -20.67
CA GLY A 219 15.88 -4.23 -21.90
C GLY A 219 17.37 -3.93 -21.76
N ARG A 220 18.25 -4.92 -21.98
CA ARG A 220 19.70 -4.75 -21.96
C ARG A 220 20.26 -4.69 -23.38
N ILE A 221 21.03 -3.63 -23.66
CA ILE A 221 21.75 -3.51 -24.93
C ILE A 221 22.97 -4.44 -24.94
N LEU A 222 23.23 -5.08 -26.09
CA LEU A 222 24.38 -5.97 -26.26
C LEU A 222 25.55 -5.30 -26.99
N LYS A 223 25.26 -4.27 -27.79
CA LYS A 223 26.32 -3.47 -28.46
C LYS A 223 27.02 -2.59 -27.43
N LYS A 224 28.37 -2.51 -27.54
CA LYS A 224 29.15 -1.52 -26.78
C LYS A 224 28.93 -0.15 -27.43
N ASP A 225 28.09 0.65 -26.84
CA ASP A 225 27.90 2.05 -27.20
C ASP A 225 27.87 2.88 -25.92
N ASP A 226 28.92 3.65 -25.68
CA ASP A 226 29.07 4.47 -24.46
C ASP A 226 28.03 5.59 -24.35
N LYS A 227 27.28 5.88 -25.42
CA LYS A 227 26.22 6.88 -25.44
C LYS A 227 24.84 6.32 -25.05
N MET A 228 24.68 5.00 -25.00
CA MET A 228 23.38 4.36 -24.71
C MET A 228 23.40 3.68 -23.34
N ALA A 229 22.35 3.90 -22.55
CA ALA A 229 22.20 3.23 -21.27
C ALA A 229 22.20 1.69 -21.43
N LYS A 230 23.04 1.02 -20.64
CA LYS A 230 23.19 -0.45 -20.65
C LYS A 230 21.84 -1.15 -20.43
N TYR A 231 21.04 -0.66 -19.47
CA TYR A 231 19.67 -1.11 -19.19
C TYR A 231 18.67 0.03 -19.36
N VAL A 232 17.53 -0.28 -19.94
CA VAL A 232 16.35 0.60 -20.04
C VAL A 232 15.16 -0.17 -19.52
N ASN A 233 14.35 0.48 -18.68
CA ASN A 233 13.10 -0.09 -18.16
C ASN A 233 11.89 0.61 -18.76
N SER A 234 10.71 -0.05 -18.71
CA SER A 234 9.43 0.61 -18.96
C SER A 234 9.26 1.81 -18.03
N PRO A 235 8.59 2.88 -18.49
CA PRO A 235 8.18 3.99 -17.62
C PRO A 235 7.07 3.56 -16.67
N GLU A 236 6.74 4.42 -15.71
CA GLU A 236 5.52 4.29 -14.89
C GLU A 236 4.28 4.28 -15.79
N SER A 237 3.29 3.47 -15.43
CA SER A 237 2.00 3.40 -16.13
C SER A 237 0.89 2.99 -15.14
N GLU A 238 -0.37 3.00 -15.59
CA GLU A 238 -1.50 2.56 -14.76
C GLU A 238 -1.42 1.10 -14.30
N ILE A 239 -0.63 0.26 -14.98
CA ILE A 239 -0.43 -1.16 -14.66
C ILE A 239 0.95 -1.47 -14.10
N TYR A 240 1.87 -0.50 -14.06
CA TYR A 240 3.24 -0.69 -13.59
C TYR A 240 3.72 0.48 -12.74
N HIS A 241 4.00 0.20 -11.48
CA HIS A 241 4.64 1.12 -10.55
C HIS A 241 5.94 0.49 -10.08
N LYS A 242 7.06 0.96 -10.62
CA LYS A 242 8.39 0.40 -10.35
C LYS A 242 8.72 0.38 -8.85
N SER A 243 8.22 1.34 -8.10
CA SER A 243 8.36 1.43 -6.66
C SER A 243 7.64 0.32 -5.88
N ASN A 244 6.73 -0.43 -6.51
CA ASN A 244 5.91 -1.47 -5.86
C ASN A 244 6.17 -2.86 -6.44
N GLU A 245 7.04 -2.99 -7.44
CA GLU A 245 7.31 -4.25 -8.13
C GLU A 245 8.74 -4.73 -7.88
N LEU A 246 8.89 -6.05 -7.76
CA LEU A 246 10.18 -6.73 -7.64
C LEU A 246 10.32 -7.76 -8.76
N TYR A 247 11.43 -7.72 -9.46
CA TYR A 247 11.70 -8.75 -10.48
C TYR A 247 11.88 -10.12 -9.84
N GLY A 248 11.24 -11.12 -10.41
CA GLY A 248 11.30 -12.49 -9.93
C GLY A 248 10.26 -12.85 -8.85
N ILE A 249 9.55 -11.88 -8.25
CA ILE A 249 8.64 -12.12 -7.12
C ILE A 249 7.54 -13.15 -7.44
N TYR A 250 7.00 -13.16 -8.65
CA TYR A 250 6.03 -14.14 -9.09
C TYR A 250 6.53 -15.57 -8.96
N PHE A 251 7.77 -15.81 -9.37
CA PHE A 251 8.42 -17.11 -9.32
C PHE A 251 8.93 -17.47 -7.92
N ALA A 252 9.32 -16.45 -7.13
CA ALA A 252 9.95 -16.61 -5.83
C ALA A 252 8.98 -16.77 -4.66
N LYS A 253 7.75 -16.22 -4.74
CA LYS A 253 6.83 -16.08 -3.61
C LYS A 253 6.60 -17.37 -2.81
N GLN A 254 6.43 -18.51 -3.48
CA GLN A 254 6.21 -19.80 -2.81
C GLN A 254 7.48 -20.31 -2.11
N ALA A 255 8.63 -20.15 -2.76
CA ALA A 255 9.92 -20.54 -2.19
C ALA A 255 10.30 -19.66 -0.99
N ILE A 256 9.99 -18.35 -1.04
CA ILE A 256 10.19 -17.41 0.07
C ILE A 256 9.40 -17.88 1.29
N VAL A 257 8.10 -18.13 1.14
CA VAL A 257 7.25 -18.62 2.24
C VAL A 257 7.74 -19.97 2.78
N LYS A 258 8.06 -20.93 1.89
CA LYS A 258 8.51 -22.28 2.28
C LYS A 258 9.83 -22.25 3.06
N GLN A 259 10.76 -21.37 2.68
CA GLN A 259 12.10 -21.30 3.27
C GLN A 259 12.20 -20.24 4.37
N ASP A 260 11.14 -19.45 4.58
CA ASP A 260 11.08 -18.28 5.47
C ASP A 260 12.31 -17.36 5.29
N ARG A 261 12.70 -17.13 4.04
CA ARG A 261 13.86 -16.32 3.66
C ARG A 261 13.69 -15.76 2.26
N CYS A 262 14.05 -14.49 2.07
CA CYS A 262 14.15 -13.84 0.76
C CYS A 262 15.59 -13.42 0.49
N PHE A 263 16.14 -13.78 -0.67
CA PHE A 263 17.39 -13.20 -1.18
C PHE A 263 17.07 -11.97 -2.02
N LEU A 264 17.74 -10.87 -1.72
CA LEU A 264 17.60 -9.62 -2.46
C LEU A 264 18.91 -9.33 -3.19
N VAL A 265 18.83 -9.21 -4.52
CA VAL A 265 19.94 -8.90 -5.44
C VAL A 265 19.62 -7.65 -6.26
N GLU A 266 20.57 -7.19 -7.11
CA GLU A 266 20.40 -5.94 -7.85
C GLU A 266 19.75 -6.12 -9.22
N GLY A 267 20.10 -7.18 -9.96
CA GLY A 267 19.83 -7.29 -11.40
C GLY A 267 18.95 -8.45 -11.83
N TYR A 268 18.46 -8.37 -13.05
CA TYR A 268 17.66 -9.41 -13.72
C TYR A 268 18.43 -10.73 -13.86
N THR A 269 19.68 -10.65 -14.27
CA THR A 269 20.54 -11.82 -14.52
C THR A 269 20.85 -12.57 -13.25
N ASP A 270 21.01 -11.86 -12.14
CA ASP A 270 21.30 -12.44 -10.83
C ASP A 270 20.15 -13.31 -10.35
N VAL A 271 18.92 -12.80 -10.47
CA VAL A 271 17.70 -13.57 -10.16
C VAL A 271 17.62 -14.84 -11.00
N ILE A 272 17.84 -14.72 -12.31
CA ILE A 272 17.71 -15.86 -13.23
C ILE A 272 18.76 -16.94 -12.94
N SER A 273 20.03 -16.53 -12.74
CA SER A 273 21.13 -17.45 -12.43
C SER A 273 20.96 -18.17 -11.11
N MET A 274 20.59 -17.44 -10.04
CA MET A 274 20.29 -18.04 -8.73
C MET A 274 19.10 -18.98 -8.81
N HIS A 275 18.02 -18.57 -9.48
CA HIS A 275 16.86 -19.41 -9.68
C HIS A 275 17.20 -20.72 -10.44
N GLN A 276 18.03 -20.62 -11.49
CA GLN A 276 18.50 -21.76 -12.26
C GLN A 276 19.35 -22.73 -11.43
N SER A 277 20.15 -22.21 -10.51
CA SER A 277 20.96 -23.02 -9.59
C SER A 277 20.18 -23.65 -8.45
N GLY A 278 18.84 -23.39 -8.36
CA GLY A 278 17.95 -23.96 -7.35
C GLY A 278 17.65 -23.04 -6.17
N ILE A 279 18.12 -21.78 -6.21
CA ILE A 279 17.82 -20.77 -5.19
C ILE A 279 16.63 -19.94 -5.70
N GLU A 280 15.42 -20.51 -5.54
CA GLU A 280 14.22 -19.94 -6.13
C GLU A 280 13.64 -18.74 -5.35
N ASN A 281 14.02 -18.55 -4.08
CA ASN A 281 13.54 -17.48 -3.18
C ASN A 281 14.31 -16.17 -3.35
N VAL A 282 14.58 -15.77 -4.60
CA VAL A 282 15.38 -14.59 -4.97
C VAL A 282 14.58 -13.58 -5.76
N VAL A 283 14.78 -12.29 -5.44
CA VAL A 283 14.15 -11.13 -6.11
C VAL A 283 15.15 -10.00 -6.33
N ALA A 284 14.85 -9.10 -7.27
CA ALA A 284 15.69 -7.92 -7.51
C ALA A 284 14.89 -6.62 -7.56
N SER A 285 15.53 -5.52 -7.11
CA SER A 285 15.00 -4.15 -7.22
C SER A 285 15.11 -3.55 -8.62
N SER A 286 15.87 -4.22 -9.52
CA SER A 286 16.00 -3.91 -10.96
C SER A 286 16.55 -2.52 -11.28
N GLY A 287 17.70 -2.18 -10.69
CA GLY A 287 18.47 -0.97 -11.04
C GLY A 287 17.88 0.33 -10.47
N THR A 288 17.23 0.25 -9.32
CA THR A 288 16.85 1.39 -8.48
C THR A 288 17.19 1.11 -7.02
N SER A 289 17.37 2.18 -6.24
CA SER A 289 17.37 2.05 -4.79
C SER A 289 16.09 1.39 -4.32
N LEU A 290 16.20 0.51 -3.33
CA LEU A 290 15.06 -0.18 -2.73
C LEU A 290 14.04 0.83 -2.17
N THR A 291 12.76 0.57 -2.39
CA THR A 291 11.67 1.46 -1.99
C THR A 291 10.83 0.85 -0.87
N PRO A 292 10.10 1.66 -0.06
CA PRO A 292 9.19 1.14 0.96
C PRO A 292 8.10 0.22 0.39
N GLY A 293 7.64 0.45 -0.86
CA GLY A 293 6.66 -0.43 -1.52
C GLY A 293 7.22 -1.82 -1.81
N GLN A 294 8.44 -1.89 -2.33
CA GLN A 294 9.16 -3.15 -2.58
C GLN A 294 9.47 -3.91 -1.29
N ILE A 295 9.85 -3.19 -0.23
CA ILE A 295 10.12 -3.77 1.10
C ILE A 295 8.85 -4.40 1.67
N ARG A 296 7.73 -3.68 1.66
CA ARG A 296 6.44 -4.22 2.11
C ARG A 296 5.99 -5.43 1.28
N LEU A 297 6.34 -5.47 -0.01
CA LEU A 297 6.05 -6.63 -0.84
C LEU A 297 6.82 -7.88 -0.37
N ILE A 298 8.10 -7.76 0.01
CA ILE A 298 8.89 -8.86 0.61
C ILE A 298 8.31 -9.24 1.98
N HIS A 299 8.03 -8.24 2.82
CA HIS A 299 7.54 -8.42 4.19
C HIS A 299 6.22 -9.22 4.27
N ARG A 300 5.43 -9.25 3.19
CA ARG A 300 4.23 -10.10 3.07
C ARG A 300 4.52 -11.59 3.11
N PHE A 301 5.73 -12.01 2.77
CA PHE A 301 6.09 -13.41 2.63
C PHE A 301 7.09 -13.89 3.67
N THR A 302 7.96 -13.00 4.18
CA THR A 302 8.96 -13.30 5.22
C THR A 302 9.46 -12.02 5.88
N GLU A 303 9.88 -12.14 7.16
CA GLU A 303 10.66 -11.10 7.84
C GLU A 303 12.17 -11.22 7.56
N ASN A 304 12.65 -12.34 7.02
CA ASN A 304 14.05 -12.67 6.91
C ASN A 304 14.58 -12.35 5.52
N VAL A 305 15.39 -11.31 5.40
CA VAL A 305 15.99 -10.87 4.13
C VAL A 305 17.51 -11.04 4.20
N THR A 306 18.08 -11.66 3.18
CA THR A 306 19.53 -11.69 2.97
C THR A 306 19.85 -10.87 1.72
N VAL A 307 20.50 -9.72 1.90
CA VAL A 307 20.94 -8.86 0.81
C VAL A 307 22.31 -9.35 0.33
N ILE A 308 22.43 -9.63 -0.95
CA ILE A 308 23.67 -10.09 -1.55
C ILE A 308 24.24 -8.96 -2.41
N TYR A 309 25.46 -8.56 -2.10
CA TYR A 309 26.21 -7.54 -2.84
C TYR A 309 27.36 -8.12 -3.63
N ASP A 310 27.66 -7.43 -4.72
CA ASP A 310 28.90 -7.65 -5.45
C ASP A 310 30.10 -7.36 -4.52
N GLY A 311 31.23 -8.04 -4.72
CA GLY A 311 32.44 -7.87 -3.89
C GLY A 311 33.12 -6.49 -3.96
N ASP A 312 32.46 -5.49 -4.48
CA ASP A 312 32.93 -4.13 -4.73
C ASP A 312 32.65 -3.19 -3.53
N ALA A 313 33.72 -2.68 -2.91
CA ALA A 313 33.65 -1.82 -1.72
C ALA A 313 32.95 -0.47 -1.96
N ALA A 314 32.88 0.04 -3.19
CA ALA A 314 32.23 1.32 -3.50
C ALA A 314 30.70 1.17 -3.57
N GLY A 315 30.22 0.07 -4.15
CA GLY A 315 28.80 -0.30 -4.19
C GLY A 315 28.21 -0.50 -2.80
N ILE A 316 28.96 -1.10 -1.88
CA ILE A 316 28.54 -1.39 -0.50
C ILE A 316 28.16 -0.11 0.25
N LYS A 317 28.97 0.96 0.16
CA LYS A 317 28.68 2.23 0.87
C LYS A 317 27.41 2.94 0.38
N ALA A 318 27.12 2.84 -0.92
CA ALA A 318 25.92 3.40 -1.51
C ALA A 318 24.66 2.61 -1.08
N SER A 319 24.80 1.32 -0.90
CA SER A 319 23.71 0.38 -0.61
C SER A 319 23.30 0.38 0.87
N ILE A 320 24.20 0.73 1.79
CA ILE A 320 23.90 0.78 3.25
C ILE A 320 22.67 1.65 3.56
N ARG A 321 22.48 2.77 2.84
CA ARG A 321 21.29 3.63 3.04
C ARG A 321 19.97 2.94 2.68
N GLY A 322 19.98 2.05 1.70
CA GLY A 322 18.79 1.27 1.32
C GLY A 322 18.39 0.23 2.35
N ILE A 323 19.37 -0.26 3.14
CA ILE A 323 19.10 -1.28 4.16
C ILE A 323 18.45 -0.68 5.39
N ASP A 324 18.74 0.57 5.75
CA ASP A 324 18.09 1.24 6.87
C ASP A 324 16.54 1.26 6.68
N LEU A 325 16.04 1.37 5.46
CA LEU A 325 14.60 1.26 5.15
C LEU A 325 14.02 -0.13 5.45
N LEU A 326 14.80 -1.20 5.26
CA LEU A 326 14.38 -2.57 5.63
C LEU A 326 14.25 -2.72 7.15
N LEU A 327 15.19 -2.13 7.91
CA LEU A 327 15.14 -2.11 9.37
C LEU A 327 13.93 -1.34 9.91
N GLU A 328 13.59 -0.22 9.28
CA GLU A 328 12.43 0.63 9.62
C GLU A 328 11.12 -0.14 9.50
N GLU A 329 10.99 -0.96 8.45
CA GLU A 329 9.82 -1.84 8.24
C GLU A 329 9.85 -3.12 9.11
N GLY A 330 10.85 -3.29 9.98
CA GLY A 330 10.92 -4.37 10.97
C GLY A 330 11.49 -5.70 10.48
N LEU A 331 12.19 -5.71 9.35
CA LEU A 331 12.78 -6.92 8.78
C LEU A 331 14.09 -7.33 9.47
N ASN A 332 14.35 -8.63 9.52
CA ASN A 332 15.60 -9.22 9.98
C ASN A 332 16.58 -9.28 8.81
N ILE A 333 17.67 -8.52 8.86
CA ILE A 333 18.53 -8.35 7.70
C ILE A 333 19.89 -9.00 7.91
N LYS A 334 20.26 -9.85 6.98
CA LYS A 334 21.62 -10.34 6.81
C LYS A 334 22.24 -9.77 5.54
N VAL A 335 23.52 -9.55 5.57
CA VAL A 335 24.31 -9.11 4.43
C VAL A 335 25.31 -10.22 4.09
N LEU A 336 25.40 -10.51 2.81
CA LEU A 336 26.38 -11.41 2.26
C LEU A 336 27.24 -10.65 1.25
N LEU A 337 28.55 -10.67 1.48
CA LEU A 337 29.55 -10.28 0.47
C LEU A 337 30.02 -11.53 -0.25
N LEU A 338 30.03 -11.46 -1.57
CA LEU A 338 30.61 -12.51 -2.39
C LEU A 338 32.14 -12.37 -2.44
N PRO A 339 32.88 -13.43 -2.78
CA PRO A 339 34.33 -13.35 -2.95
C PRO A 339 34.71 -12.31 -4.02
N ASP A 340 35.90 -11.75 -3.89
CA ASP A 340 36.43 -10.72 -4.81
C ASP A 340 36.31 -11.13 -6.28
N GLY A 341 35.65 -10.28 -7.07
CA GLY A 341 35.42 -10.46 -8.48
C GLY A 341 34.20 -11.29 -8.88
N ASP A 342 33.41 -11.77 -7.90
CA ASP A 342 32.13 -12.43 -8.15
C ASP A 342 30.95 -11.50 -7.91
N ASP A 343 29.98 -11.56 -8.82
CA ASP A 343 28.61 -11.10 -8.66
C ASP A 343 27.67 -12.30 -8.41
N PRO A 344 26.41 -12.11 -8.02
CA PRO A 344 25.48 -13.21 -7.77
C PRO A 344 25.29 -14.13 -8.98
N ASP A 345 25.32 -13.60 -10.21
CA ASP A 345 25.26 -14.36 -11.47
C ASP A 345 26.47 -15.27 -11.63
N SER A 346 27.69 -14.75 -11.49
CA SER A 346 28.91 -15.54 -11.66
C SER A 346 29.10 -16.60 -10.57
N PHE A 347 28.77 -16.24 -9.31
CA PHE A 347 28.88 -17.14 -8.18
C PHE A 347 27.86 -18.29 -8.25
N ALA A 348 26.61 -17.99 -8.62
CA ALA A 348 25.56 -19.02 -8.79
C ALA A 348 25.86 -19.99 -9.95
N ARG A 349 26.66 -19.59 -10.95
CA ARG A 349 27.11 -20.46 -12.04
C ARG A 349 28.26 -21.39 -11.66
N LYS A 350 29.09 -20.98 -10.69
CA LYS A 350 30.25 -21.77 -10.21
C LYS A 350 29.87 -22.78 -9.13
N THR A 351 28.74 -22.57 -8.44
CA THR A 351 28.32 -23.36 -7.28
C THR A 351 26.97 -24.05 -7.52
N ASN A 352 26.72 -25.15 -6.84
CA ASN A 352 25.38 -25.74 -6.76
C ASN A 352 24.57 -25.11 -5.61
N ALA A 353 23.25 -25.37 -5.56
CA ALA A 353 22.36 -24.79 -4.54
C ALA A 353 22.82 -25.10 -3.11
N SER A 354 23.28 -26.31 -2.84
CA SER A 354 23.70 -26.73 -1.49
C SER A 354 24.95 -25.96 -1.04
N ASP A 355 25.95 -25.89 -1.90
CA ASP A 355 27.21 -25.18 -1.60
C ASP A 355 26.96 -23.67 -1.47
N PHE A 356 26.07 -23.11 -2.29
CA PHE A 356 25.67 -21.71 -2.18
C PHE A 356 25.01 -21.43 -0.83
N ILE A 357 24.04 -22.25 -0.42
CA ILE A 357 23.35 -22.07 0.87
C ILE A 357 24.32 -22.29 2.04
N GLU A 358 25.23 -23.22 1.94
CA GLU A 358 26.29 -23.43 2.94
C GLU A 358 27.17 -22.19 3.05
N TYR A 359 27.62 -21.65 1.91
CA TYR A 359 28.39 -20.40 1.86
C TYR A 359 27.63 -19.23 2.52
N VAL A 360 26.33 -19.07 2.20
CA VAL A 360 25.47 -18.06 2.83
C VAL A 360 25.43 -18.24 4.35
N ASN A 361 25.22 -19.47 4.82
CA ASN A 361 25.09 -19.73 6.26
C ASN A 361 26.38 -19.45 7.04
N GLN A 362 27.55 -19.67 6.39
CA GLN A 362 28.87 -19.42 7.00
C GLN A 362 29.30 -17.96 6.96
N ASN A 363 28.93 -17.22 5.90
CA ASN A 363 29.49 -15.90 5.60
C ASN A 363 28.47 -14.74 5.74
N ALA A 364 27.16 -15.03 5.76
CA ALA A 364 26.17 -13.98 5.96
C ALA A 364 26.22 -13.46 7.40
N SER A 365 26.44 -12.16 7.55
CA SER A 365 26.49 -11.47 8.82
C SER A 365 25.24 -10.63 9.03
N ASP A 366 24.87 -10.41 10.30
CA ASP A 366 23.84 -9.43 10.65
C ASP A 366 24.26 -8.03 10.15
N PHE A 367 23.27 -7.25 9.68
CA PHE A 367 23.54 -5.95 9.06
C PHE A 367 24.20 -4.95 10.03
N ILE A 368 23.75 -4.87 11.27
CA ILE A 368 24.31 -3.93 12.24
C ILE A 368 25.77 -4.29 12.54
N ARG A 369 26.07 -5.57 12.74
CA ARG A 369 27.45 -6.05 12.88
C ARG A 369 28.29 -5.80 11.64
N PHE A 370 27.74 -6.08 10.45
CA PHE A 370 28.42 -5.81 9.19
C PHE A 370 28.77 -4.33 9.03
N LYS A 371 27.78 -3.43 9.22
CA LYS A 371 27.94 -1.99 9.16
C LYS A 371 28.99 -1.50 10.16
N THR A 372 28.92 -2.01 11.41
CA THR A 372 29.86 -1.66 12.47
C THR A 372 31.28 -2.04 12.10
N ASN A 373 31.53 -3.26 11.63
CA ASN A 373 32.85 -3.73 11.25
C ASN A 373 33.42 -2.96 10.05
N LEU A 374 32.58 -2.67 9.05
CA LEU A 374 32.98 -1.89 7.87
C LEU A 374 33.41 -0.47 8.26
N LEU A 375 32.63 0.20 9.09
CA LEU A 375 32.92 1.57 9.50
C LEU A 375 34.11 1.63 10.49
N LEU A 376 34.31 0.60 11.32
CA LEU A 376 35.49 0.49 12.21
C LEU A 376 36.79 0.38 11.40
N ALA A 377 36.77 -0.42 10.31
CA ALA A 377 37.93 -0.53 9.43
C ALA A 377 38.29 0.83 8.80
N ASP A 378 37.30 1.62 8.39
CA ASP A 378 37.48 2.96 7.81
C ASP A 378 37.92 4.03 8.83
N ALA A 379 37.43 3.94 10.08
CA ALA A 379 37.71 4.93 11.13
C ALA A 379 39.12 4.79 11.72
N GLY A 380 39.65 3.57 11.75
CA GLY A 380 40.95 3.28 12.38
C GLY A 380 41.00 3.78 13.84
N ASN A 381 42.06 4.52 14.18
CA ASN A 381 42.28 5.09 15.52
C ASN A 381 41.89 6.58 15.62
N ASP A 382 41.25 7.16 14.60
CA ASP A 382 40.83 8.57 14.61
C ASP A 382 39.61 8.78 15.54
N PRO A 383 39.71 9.53 16.64
CA PRO A 383 38.62 9.71 17.60
C PRO A 383 37.39 10.39 16.97
N VAL A 384 37.56 11.33 16.04
CA VAL A 384 36.45 12.07 15.39
C VAL A 384 35.68 11.15 14.46
N LYS A 385 36.39 10.34 13.67
CA LYS A 385 35.76 9.35 12.81
C LYS A 385 35.03 8.28 13.61
N ARG A 386 35.61 7.82 14.72
CA ARG A 386 34.95 6.85 15.65
C ARG A 386 33.69 7.41 16.26
N ALA A 387 33.68 8.69 16.68
CA ALA A 387 32.47 9.34 17.18
C ALA A 387 31.37 9.42 16.08
N GLY A 388 31.74 9.77 14.85
CA GLY A 388 30.83 9.75 13.69
C GLY A 388 30.26 8.37 13.41
N LEU A 389 31.09 7.31 13.49
CA LEU A 389 30.67 5.92 13.35
C LEU A 389 29.63 5.54 14.41
N VAL A 390 29.88 5.85 15.69
CA VAL A 390 28.93 5.56 16.78
C VAL A 390 27.56 6.18 16.47
N LEU A 391 27.52 7.44 16.04
CA LEU A 391 26.28 8.12 15.68
C LEU A 391 25.55 7.48 14.48
N ASP A 392 26.29 6.99 13.49
CA ASP A 392 25.68 6.32 12.32
C ASP A 392 25.08 4.96 12.69
N ILE A 393 25.72 4.20 13.58
CA ILE A 393 25.17 2.93 14.08
C ILE A 393 23.96 3.19 14.98
N VAL A 394 24.04 4.17 15.87
CA VAL A 394 22.91 4.57 16.73
C VAL A 394 21.69 4.96 15.90
N ARG A 395 21.86 5.68 14.78
CA ARG A 395 20.76 6.00 13.86
C ARG A 395 20.10 4.73 13.29
N SER A 396 20.88 3.77 12.80
CA SER A 396 20.33 2.51 12.30
C SER A 396 19.63 1.68 13.37
N ILE A 397 20.11 1.68 14.62
CA ILE A 397 19.45 1.01 15.74
C ILE A 397 18.15 1.73 16.14
N ALA A 398 18.14 3.07 16.14
CA ALA A 398 17.00 3.87 16.56
C ALA A 398 15.74 3.66 15.71
N ILE A 399 15.88 3.36 14.40
CA ILE A 399 14.76 3.13 13.48
C ILE A 399 14.11 1.75 13.65
N ILE A 400 14.76 0.78 14.30
CA ILE A 400 14.19 -0.55 14.53
C ILE A 400 12.94 -0.43 15.41
N PRO A 401 11.75 -0.94 14.95
CA PRO A 401 10.50 -0.75 15.71
C PRO A 401 10.47 -1.51 17.05
N ASN A 402 11.02 -2.72 17.08
CA ASN A 402 10.97 -3.60 18.25
C ASN A 402 12.01 -3.20 19.31
N SER A 403 11.54 -2.85 20.52
CA SER A 403 12.42 -2.40 21.63
C SER A 403 13.35 -3.49 22.17
N ALA A 404 12.91 -4.76 22.17
CA ALA A 404 13.74 -5.86 22.64
C ALA A 404 14.91 -6.13 21.68
N ILE A 405 14.64 -6.12 20.37
CA ILE A 405 15.66 -6.27 19.32
C ILE A 405 16.64 -5.10 19.40
N ARG A 406 16.15 -3.85 19.58
CA ARG A 406 17.03 -2.69 19.78
C ARG A 406 17.97 -2.87 20.98
N GLY A 407 17.45 -3.42 22.10
CA GLY A 407 18.25 -3.66 23.29
C GLY A 407 19.40 -4.63 23.05
N GLU A 408 19.15 -5.72 22.33
CA GLU A 408 20.19 -6.68 21.97
C GLU A 408 21.26 -6.05 21.05
N TYR A 409 20.84 -5.23 20.06
CA TYR A 409 21.81 -4.51 19.21
C TYR A 409 22.61 -3.46 19.96
N VAL A 410 22.02 -2.76 20.94
CA VAL A 410 22.78 -1.82 21.80
C VAL A 410 23.87 -2.55 22.57
N LYS A 411 23.54 -3.69 23.18
CA LYS A 411 24.51 -4.52 23.92
C LYS A 411 25.63 -5.04 23.02
N ASP A 412 25.29 -5.52 21.84
CA ASP A 412 26.22 -6.03 20.84
C ASP A 412 27.19 -4.91 20.37
N CYS A 413 26.65 -3.74 20.03
CA CYS A 413 27.43 -2.59 19.61
C CYS A 413 28.27 -1.98 20.73
N SER A 414 27.78 -1.94 21.97
CA SER A 414 28.56 -1.55 23.14
C SER A 414 29.85 -2.35 23.23
N THR A 415 29.74 -3.67 23.08
CA THR A 415 30.89 -4.58 23.10
C THR A 415 31.83 -4.37 21.91
N LEU A 416 31.31 -4.25 20.69
CA LEU A 416 32.10 -4.09 19.47
C LEU A 416 32.82 -2.74 19.40
N LEU A 417 32.17 -1.68 19.85
CA LEU A 417 32.68 -0.31 19.78
C LEU A 417 33.47 0.09 21.03
N ASN A 418 33.42 -0.71 22.11
CA ASN A 418 33.95 -0.41 23.45
C ASN A 418 33.41 0.92 23.99
N VAL A 419 32.06 1.08 23.93
CA VAL A 419 31.33 2.26 24.37
C VAL A 419 30.27 1.84 25.39
N ASP A 420 30.01 2.67 26.40
CA ASP A 420 29.00 2.39 27.43
C ASP A 420 27.58 2.28 26.85
N GLU A 421 26.81 1.26 27.26
CA GLU A 421 25.43 1.04 26.80
C GLU A 421 24.52 2.24 27.11
N GLN A 422 24.72 2.91 28.26
CA GLN A 422 23.91 4.07 28.68
C GLN A 422 24.09 5.23 27.73
N MET A 423 25.33 5.43 27.22
CA MET A 423 25.61 6.45 26.21
C MET A 423 24.86 6.15 24.90
N LEU A 424 24.85 4.90 24.44
CA LEU A 424 24.10 4.51 23.23
C LEU A 424 22.59 4.71 23.41
N TYR A 425 22.02 4.31 24.56
CA TYR A 425 20.61 4.57 24.87
C TYR A 425 20.27 6.05 24.94
N TYR A 426 21.15 6.87 25.51
CA TYR A 426 20.97 8.32 25.56
C TYR A 426 20.86 8.92 24.16
N GLU A 427 21.78 8.59 23.25
CA GLU A 427 21.76 9.10 21.88
C GLU A 427 20.55 8.56 21.07
N ILE A 428 20.14 7.30 21.26
CA ILE A 428 18.91 6.74 20.67
C ILE A 428 17.68 7.53 21.11
N ASN A 429 17.54 7.79 22.41
CA ASN A 429 16.39 8.52 22.95
C ASN A 429 16.36 9.97 22.47
N LYS A 430 17.52 10.62 22.38
CA LYS A 430 17.67 11.97 21.84
C LYS A 430 17.26 12.04 20.36
N LEU A 431 17.64 11.06 19.53
CA LEU A 431 17.20 10.99 18.14
C LEU A 431 15.68 10.83 18.04
N LYS A 432 15.09 9.95 18.85
CA LYS A 432 13.64 9.72 18.86
C LYS A 432 12.85 10.93 19.33
N SER A 433 13.32 11.65 20.37
CA SER A 433 12.67 12.88 20.83
C SER A 433 12.74 13.99 19.77
N THR A 434 13.91 14.16 19.13
CA THR A 434 14.08 15.14 18.04
C THR A 434 13.21 14.83 16.82
N GLU A 435 13.00 13.57 16.53
CA GLU A 435 12.13 13.14 15.42
C GLU A 435 10.66 13.36 15.75
N GLN A 436 10.23 13.07 16.96
CA GLN A 436 8.89 13.39 17.46
C GLN A 436 8.62 14.90 17.48
N GLU A 437 9.61 15.72 17.89
CA GLU A 437 9.53 17.18 17.83
C GLU A 437 9.45 17.69 16.38
N LYS A 438 10.23 17.13 15.45
CA LYS A 438 10.15 17.47 14.02
C LYS A 438 8.80 17.13 13.42
N ILE A 439 8.22 15.98 13.78
CA ILE A 439 6.88 15.58 13.35
C ILE A 439 5.84 16.53 13.95
N ALA A 440 5.97 16.92 15.20
CA ALA A 440 5.09 17.89 15.86
C ALA A 440 5.22 19.28 15.23
N THR A 441 6.44 19.73 14.92
CA THR A 441 6.74 21.04 14.30
C THR A 441 6.31 21.05 12.82
N ARG A 442 6.50 19.95 12.07
CA ARG A 442 5.95 19.81 10.71
C ARG A 442 4.44 19.90 10.68
N ARG A 443 3.76 19.25 11.63
CA ARG A 443 2.30 19.39 11.80
C ARG A 443 1.89 20.84 12.12
N GLN A 444 2.75 21.64 12.72
CA GLN A 444 2.50 23.06 12.99
C GLN A 444 2.85 23.99 11.81
N THR A 445 3.85 23.63 10.98
CA THR A 445 4.28 24.46 9.83
C THR A 445 3.49 24.20 8.55
N GLU A 446 2.91 23.02 8.39
CA GLU A 446 2.02 22.71 7.26
C GLU A 446 0.66 23.45 7.34
N THR A 447 0.37 24.11 8.49
CA THR A 447 -0.80 24.96 8.66
C THR A 447 -0.59 26.42 8.21
N THR A 448 0.59 26.82 7.73
CA THR A 448 0.89 28.25 7.47
C THR A 448 1.34 28.61 6.05
N ASN A 449 1.51 27.67 5.12
CA ASN A 449 1.92 28.02 3.75
C ASN A 449 1.03 27.34 2.70
N THR A 450 0.05 28.10 2.21
CA THR A 450 -0.58 27.85 0.92
C THR A 450 0.01 28.85 -0.08
N PRO A 451 0.67 28.43 -1.15
CA PRO A 451 0.70 29.15 -2.39
C PRO A 451 -0.25 28.51 -3.40
N SER A 452 -0.99 29.40 -4.03
CA SER A 452 -1.89 29.19 -5.15
C SER A 452 -1.20 28.64 -6.39
N ASN A 453 -1.98 27.85 -7.15
CA ASN A 453 -1.89 27.51 -8.58
C ASN A 453 -0.71 26.65 -9.05
N GLU A 454 -1.03 25.43 -9.47
CA GLU A 454 -0.98 25.01 -10.87
C GLU A 454 -1.63 23.64 -11.07
N GLU A 455 -2.26 23.48 -12.20
CA GLU A 455 -3.19 22.45 -12.66
C GLU A 455 -2.55 21.08 -12.88
N SER A 456 -3.45 20.09 -12.74
CA SER A 456 -3.49 18.76 -13.41
C SER A 456 -2.33 17.79 -13.25
N ASP A 457 -2.77 16.62 -12.88
CA ASP A 457 -2.31 15.25 -13.07
C ASP A 457 -1.83 14.51 -11.84
N SER A 458 -2.68 13.63 -11.46
CA SER A 458 -2.50 12.32 -10.79
C SER A 458 -3.42 12.11 -9.59
N ILE A 459 -4.54 11.48 -9.87
CA ILE A 459 -5.65 11.18 -8.93
C ILE A 459 -5.32 10.04 -7.92
N VAL A 460 -4.12 9.46 -7.91
CA VAL A 460 -3.86 8.23 -7.13
C VAL A 460 -2.98 8.43 -5.89
N THR A 461 -2.38 9.61 -5.64
CA THR A 461 -1.39 9.75 -4.55
C THR A 461 -1.72 10.80 -3.48
N ARG A 462 -2.97 11.28 -3.37
CA ARG A 462 -3.37 12.32 -2.40
C ARG A 462 -4.56 11.96 -1.52
N ILE A 463 -4.63 10.73 -0.98
CA ILE A 463 -5.69 10.34 -0.03
C ILE A 463 -5.11 10.11 1.38
N THR A 464 -4.20 10.96 1.82
CA THR A 464 -3.73 11.02 3.21
C THR A 464 -3.67 12.44 3.77
N SER A 465 -4.46 13.37 3.25
CA SER A 465 -4.73 14.59 4.00
C SER A 465 -5.82 14.25 5.02
N SER A 466 -5.43 13.95 6.27
CA SER A 466 -6.40 13.85 7.35
C SER A 466 -7.19 15.15 7.42
N SER A 467 -8.51 15.10 7.22
CA SER A 467 -9.34 16.27 7.43
C SER A 467 -9.26 16.62 8.93
N LYS A 468 -9.32 17.89 9.24
CA LYS A 468 -9.27 18.39 10.61
C LYS A 468 -10.35 17.77 11.52
N PHE A 469 -11.42 17.28 10.93
CA PHE A 469 -12.60 16.72 11.60
C PHE A 469 -12.81 15.23 11.30
N GLU A 470 -11.79 14.53 10.83
CA GLU A 470 -11.88 13.14 10.41
C GLU A 470 -12.49 12.22 11.47
N ALA A 471 -12.15 12.42 12.75
CA ALA A 471 -12.69 11.63 13.84
C ALA A 471 -14.21 11.83 14.02
N GLN A 472 -14.70 13.05 13.87
CA GLN A 472 -16.13 13.37 14.00
C GLN A 472 -16.92 12.89 12.77
N GLU A 473 -16.41 13.11 11.57
CA GLU A 473 -16.96 12.56 10.33
C GLU A 473 -17.10 11.04 10.41
N ARG A 474 -16.06 10.38 10.91
CA ARG A 474 -16.00 8.94 11.10
C ARG A 474 -17.05 8.43 12.10
N ASN A 475 -17.30 9.16 13.18
CA ASN A 475 -18.36 8.82 14.13
C ASN A 475 -19.76 8.90 13.49
N ILE A 476 -20.01 9.90 12.66
CA ILE A 476 -21.27 10.02 11.91
C ILE A 476 -21.43 8.84 10.94
N LEU A 477 -20.38 8.54 10.15
CA LEU A 477 -20.41 7.40 9.23
C LEU A 477 -20.60 6.07 9.94
N GLN A 478 -20.00 5.90 11.13
CA GLN A 478 -20.19 4.68 11.92
C GLN A 478 -21.66 4.47 12.30
N VAL A 479 -22.34 5.52 12.73
CA VAL A 479 -23.77 5.47 13.08
C VAL A 479 -24.60 5.24 11.81
N LEU A 480 -24.28 5.93 10.72
CA LEU A 480 -24.97 5.80 9.44
C LEU A 480 -24.88 4.37 8.87
N VAL A 481 -23.68 3.79 8.84
CA VAL A 481 -23.45 2.45 8.30
C VAL A 481 -24.08 1.36 9.17
N LYS A 482 -24.05 1.50 10.50
CA LYS A 482 -24.59 0.50 11.42
C LYS A 482 -26.11 0.57 11.60
N TYR A 483 -26.68 1.76 11.55
CA TYR A 483 -28.06 2.01 12.01
C TYR A 483 -28.86 2.88 11.03
N GLY A 484 -28.39 3.18 9.84
CA GLY A 484 -28.97 4.13 8.90
C GLY A 484 -30.46 3.89 8.62
N GLU A 485 -30.89 2.64 8.49
CA GLU A 485 -32.28 2.24 8.22
C GLU A 485 -33.14 2.12 9.50
N SER A 486 -32.53 2.19 10.69
CA SER A 486 -33.27 2.08 11.95
C SER A 486 -34.17 3.29 12.16
N ALA A 487 -35.39 3.09 12.57
CA ALA A 487 -36.31 4.17 12.94
C ALA A 487 -35.77 4.92 14.17
N LEU A 488 -35.61 6.24 14.07
CA LEU A 488 -35.17 7.11 15.15
C LEU A 488 -36.37 7.64 15.95
N TYR A 489 -37.39 8.18 15.27
CA TYR A 489 -38.66 8.64 15.83
C TYR A 489 -39.75 8.63 14.74
N HIS A 490 -40.99 8.95 15.11
CA HIS A 490 -42.10 9.11 14.17
C HIS A 490 -42.51 10.58 14.12
N THR A 491 -42.90 11.06 12.93
CA THR A 491 -43.42 12.42 12.75
C THR A 491 -44.76 12.59 13.49
N GLU A 492 -45.11 13.84 13.86
CA GLU A 492 -46.40 14.20 14.45
C GLU A 492 -47.54 14.29 13.42
N GLU A 493 -47.26 13.96 12.13
CA GLU A 493 -48.25 13.95 11.04
C GLU A 493 -49.23 12.76 11.16
N GLU A 494 -50.42 12.90 10.59
CA GLU A 494 -51.36 11.78 10.45
C GLU A 494 -51.49 11.33 8.98
N PRO A 495 -51.10 10.08 8.62
CA PRO A 495 -50.51 9.05 9.49
C PRO A 495 -49.02 9.31 9.82
N PRO A 496 -48.58 8.92 11.04
CA PRO A 496 -47.19 9.14 11.47
C PRO A 496 -46.20 8.36 10.57
N ARG A 497 -45.16 9.05 10.11
CA ARG A 497 -44.11 8.44 9.28
C ARG A 497 -42.85 8.21 10.13
N PRO A 498 -42.20 7.04 10.00
CA PRO A 498 -40.95 6.82 10.66
C PRO A 498 -39.86 7.66 10.00
N VAL A 499 -39.05 8.36 10.79
CA VAL A 499 -37.81 9.03 10.35
C VAL A 499 -36.66 8.11 10.70
N SER A 500 -35.89 7.69 9.69
CA SER A 500 -34.72 6.85 9.90
C SER A 500 -33.53 7.64 10.46
N VAL A 501 -32.55 6.93 11.01
CA VAL A 501 -31.28 7.52 11.44
C VAL A 501 -30.59 8.23 10.28
N GLY A 502 -30.61 7.62 9.09
CA GLY A 502 -30.01 8.19 7.89
C GLY A 502 -30.71 9.47 7.43
N ASP A 503 -32.06 9.46 7.38
CA ASP A 503 -32.84 10.66 7.02
C ASP A 503 -32.55 11.82 7.96
N TYR A 504 -32.45 11.54 9.27
CA TYR A 504 -32.12 12.55 10.26
C TYR A 504 -30.71 13.13 10.03
N ILE A 505 -29.70 12.28 9.85
CA ILE A 505 -28.32 12.71 9.63
C ILE A 505 -28.22 13.56 8.35
N ILE A 506 -28.80 13.09 7.24
CA ILE A 506 -28.77 13.81 5.96
C ILE A 506 -29.48 15.16 6.10
N SER A 507 -30.68 15.19 6.68
CA SER A 507 -31.43 16.42 6.89
C SER A 507 -30.64 17.47 7.70
N GLU A 508 -29.98 17.03 8.78
CA GLU A 508 -29.17 17.92 9.63
C GLU A 508 -27.90 18.44 8.94
N LEU A 509 -27.27 17.62 8.06
CA LEU A 509 -26.11 18.05 7.28
C LEU A 509 -26.51 19.00 6.14
N ASP A 510 -27.60 18.71 5.43
CA ASP A 510 -28.08 19.50 4.29
C ASP A 510 -28.65 20.85 4.75
N GLN A 511 -29.34 20.91 5.90
CA GLN A 511 -29.87 22.14 6.45
C GLN A 511 -28.78 23.19 6.71
N ASP A 512 -27.60 22.75 7.14
CA ASP A 512 -26.47 23.62 7.43
C ASP A 512 -25.41 23.67 6.30
N ASN A 513 -25.70 23.05 5.13
CA ASN A 513 -24.79 22.91 3.98
C ASN A 513 -23.41 22.36 4.37
N ILE A 514 -23.38 21.38 5.26
CA ILE A 514 -22.14 20.78 5.76
C ILE A 514 -21.65 19.71 4.78
N VAL A 515 -20.42 19.86 4.31
CA VAL A 515 -19.71 18.89 3.47
C VAL A 515 -18.53 18.32 4.25
N PHE A 516 -18.32 17.01 4.17
CA PHE A 516 -17.20 16.34 4.83
C PHE A 516 -15.87 16.74 4.16
N GLY A 517 -14.84 16.96 4.96
CA GLY A 517 -13.53 17.35 4.48
C GLY A 517 -12.70 16.20 3.91
N ASN A 518 -12.95 14.95 4.34
CA ASN A 518 -12.33 13.76 3.78
C ASN A 518 -13.11 13.30 2.53
N ALA A 519 -12.43 13.16 1.40
CA ALA A 519 -13.05 12.81 0.11
C ALA A 519 -13.81 11.47 0.13
N ILE A 520 -13.29 10.45 0.85
CA ILE A 520 -13.95 9.14 0.97
C ILE A 520 -15.20 9.25 1.86
N HIS A 521 -15.12 10.03 2.95
CA HIS A 521 -16.25 10.27 3.82
C HIS A 521 -17.37 11.02 3.09
N ALA A 522 -17.02 12.06 2.32
CA ALA A 522 -17.97 12.80 1.50
C ALA A 522 -18.64 11.90 0.46
N LEU A 523 -17.85 11.06 -0.22
CA LEU A 523 -18.36 10.11 -1.20
C LEU A 523 -19.35 9.11 -0.57
N MET A 524 -19.08 8.61 0.64
CA MET A 524 -20.00 7.71 1.35
C MET A 524 -21.33 8.39 1.68
N ILE A 525 -21.32 9.66 2.06
CA ILE A 525 -22.56 10.41 2.30
C ILE A 525 -23.36 10.58 0.99
N GLU A 526 -22.71 10.94 -0.11
CA GLU A 526 -23.38 11.10 -1.41
C GLU A 526 -23.94 9.77 -1.93
N GLU A 527 -23.19 8.68 -1.84
CA GLU A 527 -23.66 7.34 -2.20
C GLU A 527 -24.88 6.92 -1.35
N TYR A 528 -24.86 7.22 -0.05
CA TYR A 528 -25.99 6.96 0.82
C TYR A 528 -27.23 7.76 0.37
N LYS A 529 -27.08 9.07 0.09
CA LYS A 529 -28.18 9.94 -0.40
C LYS A 529 -28.83 9.40 -1.67
N ILE A 530 -28.03 8.85 -2.59
CA ILE A 530 -28.53 8.31 -3.86
C ILE A 530 -29.30 6.99 -3.66
N HIS A 531 -28.84 6.12 -2.76
CA HIS A 531 -29.28 4.73 -2.70
C HIS A 531 -30.23 4.41 -1.55
N HIS A 532 -30.29 5.20 -0.46
CA HIS A 532 -31.08 4.89 0.76
C HIS A 532 -32.59 4.73 0.51
N THR A 533 -33.12 5.31 -0.57
CA THR A 533 -34.54 5.20 -0.94
C THR A 533 -34.89 3.94 -1.72
N LEU A 534 -33.90 3.12 -2.10
CA LEU A 534 -34.13 1.89 -2.82
C LEU A 534 -34.78 0.83 -1.93
N GLU A 535 -35.70 0.05 -2.50
CA GLU A 535 -36.34 -1.05 -1.80
C GLU A 535 -35.31 -2.10 -1.34
N ASN A 536 -35.37 -2.49 -0.06
CA ASN A 536 -34.41 -3.39 0.58
C ASN A 536 -32.95 -2.88 0.68
N PHE A 537 -32.73 -1.56 0.67
CA PHE A 537 -31.40 -1.00 0.92
C PHE A 537 -30.97 -1.32 2.35
N ALA A 538 -29.70 -1.74 2.50
CA ALA A 538 -29.03 -1.98 3.78
C ALA A 538 -27.63 -1.36 3.72
N ALA A 539 -27.42 -0.26 4.45
CA ALA A 539 -26.16 0.52 4.40
C ALA A 539 -24.95 -0.33 4.75
N GLU A 540 -25.05 -1.18 5.78
CA GLU A 540 -23.97 -2.08 6.17
C GLU A 540 -23.54 -2.97 5.01
N ARG A 541 -24.49 -3.63 4.35
CA ARG A 541 -24.23 -4.51 3.21
C ARG A 541 -23.74 -3.72 2.00
N PHE A 542 -24.39 -2.59 1.66
CA PHE A 542 -24.06 -1.76 0.53
C PHE A 542 -22.61 -1.28 0.59
N PHE A 543 -22.18 -0.70 1.71
CA PHE A 543 -20.82 -0.19 1.86
C PHE A 543 -19.76 -1.28 2.03
N LEU A 544 -20.09 -2.42 2.66
CA LEU A 544 -19.16 -3.54 2.76
C LEU A 544 -18.81 -4.15 1.41
N TYR A 545 -19.76 -4.23 0.49
CA TYR A 545 -19.58 -4.83 -0.84
C TYR A 545 -19.40 -3.78 -1.94
N HIS A 546 -19.11 -2.54 -1.57
CA HIS A 546 -18.93 -1.46 -2.51
C HIS A 546 -17.72 -1.71 -3.44
N PRO A 547 -17.86 -1.46 -4.78
CA PRO A 547 -16.77 -1.69 -5.76
C PRO A 547 -15.49 -0.88 -5.48
N ASN A 548 -15.63 0.31 -4.87
CA ASN A 548 -14.50 1.09 -4.38
C ASN A 548 -13.94 0.44 -3.11
N GLY A 549 -12.75 -0.16 -3.21
CA GLY A 549 -12.09 -0.84 -2.09
C GLY A 549 -11.84 0.04 -0.87
N GLN A 550 -11.66 1.35 -1.04
CA GLN A 550 -11.45 2.28 0.08
C GLN A 550 -12.72 2.46 0.92
N ILE A 551 -13.89 2.54 0.26
CA ILE A 551 -15.19 2.60 0.94
C ILE A 551 -15.44 1.30 1.71
N SER A 552 -15.22 0.16 1.07
CA SER A 552 -15.45 -1.14 1.72
C SER A 552 -14.49 -1.40 2.89
N ILE A 553 -13.22 -1.04 2.78
CA ILE A 553 -12.25 -1.14 3.89
C ILE A 553 -12.68 -0.24 5.05
N LEU A 554 -13.09 0.99 4.76
CA LEU A 554 -13.58 1.92 5.77
C LEU A 554 -14.87 1.39 6.43
N ALA A 555 -15.82 0.89 5.66
CA ALA A 555 -17.05 0.28 6.19
C ALA A 555 -16.75 -0.90 7.11
N ALA A 556 -15.86 -1.81 6.70
CA ALA A 556 -15.43 -2.93 7.54
C ALA A 556 -14.76 -2.46 8.85
N ASP A 557 -14.01 -1.36 8.80
CA ASP A 557 -13.40 -0.76 9.98
C ASP A 557 -14.44 -0.12 10.93
N LEU A 558 -15.41 0.60 10.38
CA LEU A 558 -16.50 1.23 11.15
C LEU A 558 -17.40 0.21 11.86
N ILE A 559 -17.60 -0.98 11.25
CA ILE A 559 -18.45 -2.05 11.78
C ILE A 559 -17.68 -2.95 12.78
N SER A 560 -16.35 -3.04 12.63
CA SER A 560 -15.53 -3.94 13.45
C SER A 560 -15.46 -3.47 14.91
N GLU A 561 -15.53 -4.42 15.84
CA GLU A 561 -15.43 -4.19 17.28
C GLU A 561 -14.20 -4.88 17.84
N LYS A 562 -13.28 -4.11 18.42
CA LYS A 562 -12.07 -4.64 19.04
C LYS A 562 -12.36 -5.44 20.31
N TYR A 563 -13.43 -5.07 21.04
CA TYR A 563 -13.81 -5.67 22.31
C TYR A 563 -15.27 -6.10 22.27
N THR A 564 -15.56 -7.33 22.61
CA THR A 564 -16.91 -7.83 22.85
C THR A 564 -17.12 -8.01 24.35
N LEU A 565 -18.30 -7.61 24.85
CA LEU A 565 -18.66 -7.83 26.25
C LEU A 565 -18.64 -9.32 26.59
N SER A 566 -17.97 -9.68 27.69
CA SER A 566 -17.94 -11.07 28.12
C SER A 566 -19.34 -11.54 28.54
N ARG A 567 -19.68 -12.80 28.26
CA ARG A 567 -20.98 -13.41 28.64
C ARG A 567 -21.29 -13.34 30.13
N ILE A 568 -20.29 -13.10 30.98
CA ILE A 568 -20.47 -12.94 32.44
C ILE A 568 -21.08 -11.57 32.74
N HIS A 569 -20.66 -10.51 32.07
CA HIS A 569 -21.20 -9.15 32.27
C HIS A 569 -22.65 -9.02 31.80
N SER A 570 -23.03 -9.67 30.69
CA SER A 570 -24.41 -9.69 30.21
C SER A 570 -25.39 -10.44 31.13
N LYS A 571 -24.89 -11.32 32.03
CA LYS A 571 -25.70 -12.03 33.02
C LYS A 571 -25.90 -11.25 34.31
N ILE A 572 -25.03 -10.29 34.63
CA ILE A 572 -25.03 -9.57 35.91
C ILE A 572 -25.79 -8.25 35.80
N LYS A 573 -25.74 -7.57 34.65
CA LYS A 573 -26.45 -6.31 34.41
C LYS A 573 -26.88 -6.25 32.94
N LYS A 574 -28.16 -5.92 32.68
CA LYS A 574 -28.63 -5.63 31.31
C LYS A 574 -27.91 -4.36 30.87
N VAL A 575 -26.88 -4.52 30.03
CA VAL A 575 -26.21 -3.39 29.40
C VAL A 575 -27.08 -3.00 28.21
N GLU A 576 -27.56 -1.76 28.21
CA GLU A 576 -28.29 -1.18 27.08
C GLU A 576 -27.41 -1.22 25.84
N SER A 577 -27.94 -1.69 24.72
CA SER A 577 -27.25 -1.67 23.42
C SER A 577 -27.30 -0.27 22.82
N ASP A 578 -26.45 0.00 21.83
CA ASP A 578 -26.52 1.26 21.09
C ASP A 578 -27.90 1.45 20.44
N LEU A 579 -28.55 0.35 20.00
CA LEU A 579 -29.91 0.36 19.46
C LEU A 579 -30.94 0.92 20.45
N ASP A 580 -30.82 0.62 21.75
CA ASP A 580 -31.71 1.09 22.77
C ASP A 580 -31.56 2.60 23.05
N ARG A 581 -30.45 3.21 22.58
CA ARG A 581 -30.05 4.60 22.86
C ARG A 581 -29.91 5.46 21.61
N LEU A 582 -30.41 5.03 20.45
CA LEU A 582 -30.25 5.78 19.18
C LEU A 582 -30.78 7.21 19.27
N ILE A 583 -31.91 7.42 20.00
CA ILE A 583 -32.52 8.74 20.19
C ILE A 583 -31.55 9.73 20.88
N GLU A 584 -30.67 9.24 21.74
CA GLU A 584 -29.64 10.06 22.41
C GLU A 584 -28.33 10.12 21.61
N LEU A 585 -27.91 8.98 21.05
CA LEU A 585 -26.63 8.80 20.40
C LEU A 585 -26.54 9.60 19.09
N VAL A 586 -27.57 9.49 18.24
CA VAL A 586 -27.54 10.05 16.89
C VAL A 586 -27.48 11.59 16.90
N PRO A 587 -28.38 12.30 17.60
CA PRO A 587 -28.32 13.76 17.70
C PRO A 587 -27.00 14.24 18.35
N ARG A 588 -26.53 13.51 19.35
CA ARG A 588 -25.29 13.85 20.03
C ARG A 588 -24.07 13.83 19.08
N VAL A 589 -23.91 12.79 18.29
CA VAL A 589 -22.77 12.69 17.34
C VAL A 589 -22.84 13.82 16.31
N VAL A 590 -24.02 14.15 15.79
CA VAL A 590 -24.21 15.26 14.85
C VAL A 590 -23.88 16.60 15.50
N PHE A 591 -24.38 16.87 16.71
CA PHE A 591 -24.13 18.12 17.42
C PHE A 591 -22.67 18.27 17.88
N GLU A 592 -21.96 17.18 18.24
CA GLU A 592 -20.53 17.19 18.52
C GLU A 592 -19.73 17.61 17.28
N PHE A 593 -20.12 17.14 16.09
CA PHE A 593 -19.49 17.54 14.83
C PHE A 593 -19.77 19.03 14.52
N LYS A 594 -21.02 19.46 14.54
CA LYS A 594 -21.41 20.87 14.34
C LYS A 594 -20.68 21.80 15.32
N ASN A 595 -20.59 21.41 16.60
CA ASN A 595 -19.86 22.19 17.60
C ASN A 595 -18.35 22.31 17.28
N SER A 596 -17.73 21.22 16.78
CA SER A 596 -16.33 21.24 16.36
C SER A 596 -16.09 22.21 15.20
N LEU A 597 -17.01 22.28 14.23
CA LEU A 597 -16.98 23.23 13.11
C LEU A 597 -17.11 24.68 13.60
N ILE A 598 -18.06 24.96 14.50
CA ILE A 598 -18.27 26.30 15.07
C ILE A 598 -17.04 26.76 15.87
N LEU A 599 -16.44 25.89 16.68
CA LEU A 599 -15.21 26.22 17.42
C LEU A 599 -14.06 26.58 16.49
N ASP A 600 -13.96 25.91 15.37
CA ASP A 600 -12.93 26.21 14.36
C ASP A 600 -13.19 27.55 13.66
N LEU A 601 -14.44 27.82 13.28
CA LEU A 601 -14.83 29.10 12.71
C LEU A 601 -14.53 30.27 13.68
N ILE A 602 -14.86 30.11 14.97
CA ILE A 602 -14.52 31.09 16.01
C ILE A 602 -13.01 31.31 16.06
N LYS A 603 -12.21 30.24 16.04
CA LYS A 603 -10.74 30.34 16.04
C LYS A 603 -10.21 31.07 14.81
N GLN A 604 -10.74 30.81 13.62
CA GLN A 604 -10.38 31.51 12.39
C GLN A 604 -10.76 32.99 12.46
N LYS A 605 -11.96 33.31 12.97
CA LYS A 605 -12.40 34.71 13.15
C LYS A 605 -11.53 35.48 14.17
N LEU A 606 -11.09 34.82 15.24
CA LEU A 606 -10.13 35.41 16.19
C LEU A 606 -8.80 35.77 15.55
N LEU A 607 -8.27 34.90 14.67
CA LEU A 607 -7.05 35.18 13.92
C LEU A 607 -7.26 36.37 12.94
N SER A 608 -8.40 36.40 12.24
CA SER A 608 -8.77 37.51 11.35
C SER A 608 -8.95 38.81 12.10
N LEU A 609 -9.55 38.77 13.31
CA LEU A 609 -9.72 39.93 14.17
C LEU A 609 -8.37 40.52 14.61
N LYS A 610 -7.42 39.67 14.97
CA LYS A 610 -6.06 40.09 15.31
C LYS A 610 -5.38 40.78 14.13
N ALA A 611 -5.44 40.19 12.92
CA ALA A 611 -4.88 40.77 11.70
C ALA A 611 -5.55 42.12 11.31
N ALA A 612 -6.88 42.22 11.46
CA ALA A 612 -7.62 43.43 11.23
C ALA A 612 -7.24 44.56 12.22
N GLY A 613 -7.00 44.21 13.50
CA GLY A 613 -6.50 45.13 14.53
C GLY A 613 -5.10 45.66 14.24
N GLU A 614 -4.19 44.78 13.80
CA GLU A 614 -2.83 45.18 13.39
C GLU A 614 -2.84 46.11 12.17
N SER A 615 -3.77 45.92 11.23
CA SER A 615 -3.96 46.77 10.04
C SER A 615 -4.76 48.04 10.32
N LYS A 616 -5.26 48.28 11.55
CA LYS A 616 -6.09 49.40 11.97
C LYS A 616 -7.36 49.58 11.12
N ASN A 617 -7.93 48.50 10.59
CA ASN A 617 -9.18 48.56 9.81
C ASN A 617 -10.39 48.37 10.75
N ASN A 618 -10.86 49.48 11.35
CA ASN A 618 -11.94 49.45 12.34
C ASN A 618 -13.27 48.91 11.77
N ALA A 619 -13.60 49.18 10.52
CA ALA A 619 -14.83 48.67 9.91
C ALA A 619 -14.81 47.12 9.80
N LEU A 620 -13.68 46.54 9.44
CA LEU A 620 -13.51 45.09 9.40
C LEU A 620 -13.53 44.44 10.80
N VAL A 621 -12.97 45.14 11.79
CA VAL A 621 -13.00 44.72 13.21
C VAL A 621 -14.44 44.61 13.69
N ASP A 622 -15.27 45.66 13.46
CA ASP A 622 -16.68 45.70 13.87
C ASP A 622 -17.50 44.59 13.18
N GLN A 623 -17.27 44.35 11.89
CA GLN A 623 -17.92 43.27 11.15
C GLN A 623 -17.55 41.89 11.75
N ILE A 624 -16.28 41.59 11.98
CA ILE A 624 -15.83 40.31 12.53
C ILE A 624 -16.39 40.12 13.95
N MET A 625 -16.47 41.19 14.76
CA MET A 625 -17.04 41.09 16.11
C MET A 625 -18.54 40.75 16.10
N GLU A 626 -19.32 41.28 15.14
CA GLU A 626 -20.73 40.92 15.02
C GLU A 626 -20.91 39.46 14.54
N GLU A 627 -20.09 39.02 13.57
CA GLU A 627 -20.08 37.61 13.13
C GLU A 627 -19.71 36.67 14.30
N MET A 628 -18.73 37.03 15.11
CA MET A 628 -18.34 36.23 16.29
C MET A 628 -19.46 36.14 17.32
N LYS A 629 -20.21 37.21 17.55
CA LYS A 629 -21.36 37.22 18.46
C LYS A 629 -22.45 36.24 18.01
N GLN A 630 -22.72 36.20 16.69
CA GLN A 630 -23.65 35.22 16.11
C GLN A 630 -23.14 33.78 16.30
N LEU A 631 -21.86 33.52 16.06
CA LEU A 631 -21.27 32.20 16.27
C LEU A 631 -21.29 31.78 17.75
N ASP A 632 -21.09 32.69 18.71
CA ASP A 632 -21.17 32.41 20.14
C ASP A 632 -22.61 32.06 20.57
N GLU A 633 -23.64 32.67 19.98
CA GLU A 633 -25.03 32.30 20.25
C GLU A 633 -25.36 30.91 19.73
N VAL A 634 -24.91 30.55 18.50
CA VAL A 634 -25.05 29.20 17.96
C VAL A 634 -24.33 28.17 18.84
N LYS A 635 -23.09 28.47 19.26
CA LYS A 635 -22.31 27.65 20.19
C LYS A 635 -23.06 27.40 21.50
N LYS A 636 -23.70 28.44 22.08
CA LYS A 636 -24.46 28.35 23.31
C LYS A 636 -25.68 27.44 23.15
N GLN A 637 -26.38 27.52 22.01
CA GLN A 637 -27.50 26.63 21.71
C GLN A 637 -27.04 25.17 21.57
N LEU A 638 -25.94 24.91 20.86
CA LEU A 638 -25.35 23.56 20.74
C LEU A 638 -24.90 23.02 22.11
N SER A 639 -24.30 23.87 22.95
CA SER A 639 -23.87 23.48 24.31
C SER A 639 -25.07 23.03 25.18
N LYS A 640 -26.20 23.72 25.09
CA LYS A 640 -27.42 23.29 25.79
C LYS A 640 -27.91 21.94 25.32
N LYS A 641 -27.91 21.68 24.00
CA LYS A 641 -28.32 20.39 23.42
C LYS A 641 -27.34 19.27 23.80
N LEU A 642 -26.06 19.55 24.01
CA LEU A 642 -25.01 18.62 24.43
C LEU A 642 -24.92 18.43 25.95
N GLY A 643 -25.82 19.09 26.75
CA GLY A 643 -25.89 18.93 28.20
C GLY A 643 -24.76 19.61 28.97
N GLU A 644 -24.28 20.77 28.49
CA GLU A 644 -23.27 21.65 29.13
C GLU A 644 -21.93 20.99 29.49
N ARG A 645 -21.61 19.80 28.95
CA ARG A 645 -20.37 19.07 29.21
C ARG A 645 -19.27 19.37 28.17
N ILE A 646 -19.13 20.63 27.75
CA ILE A 646 -18.04 21.04 26.88
C ILE A 646 -16.84 21.43 27.73
N ILE A 647 -15.87 20.54 27.85
CA ILE A 647 -14.54 20.87 28.42
C ILE A 647 -13.79 21.64 27.33
N ILE A 648 -13.69 22.95 27.48
CA ILE A 648 -12.83 23.79 26.64
C ILE A 648 -11.38 23.52 27.09
N LYS A 649 -10.61 22.75 26.31
CA LYS A 649 -9.16 22.86 26.34
C LYS A 649 -8.79 24.07 25.49
N LEU A 650 -8.49 25.18 26.15
CA LEU A 650 -7.88 26.38 25.58
C LEU A 650 -6.47 26.06 25.06
#